data_ae5262baad2bf96e730e239d25ab875e
#
_entry.id   ae5262baad2bf96e730e239d25ab875e
#
_cell.length_a   1.000
_cell.length_b   1.000
_cell.length_c   1.000
_cell.angle_alpha   90.00
_cell.angle_beta   90.00
_cell.angle_gamma   90.00
#
_symmetry.space_group_name_H-M   'P 1'
#
loop_
_entity.id
_entity.type
_entity.pdbx_description
1 polymer ?
#
loop_
_entity_poly.entity_id
_entity_poly.type
_entity_poly.pdbx_seq_one_letter_code
_entity_poly.pdbx_strand_id
1 'polypeptide(L)'
;PIPYATVRLSEKEGTGTITDSLGRFSIPQVPVGRHTVEAAFMGYEPGIFREILVTSAKEVYLEIPLKESVNELNEVVIRARTNKEEAMNKMATTGARMLSVEEASRYAGGFDDPARLVSSFAGVAPSVSSNGISIHGNAPHLLQWRLEDVEIPNPNHFADIATLGGGILSSLSSQVLGNSDFFTGAFPAEYGNAVSGVFDMKLRNGNNQKNENTLQVGIMGIDVASEGPLSKKHKASYIFNYRYSTTGLLNLEGGKMDYQDLNFKLNFPTQKAGTFSVWGTSLIDKFGSDFEKNTDKWEYMSNRSESKDKQYMAAGGISHRYFFNNDASLKTTIAGTYSQLDGGAILFNHSLESTPYMDLNSKHTNLILTSTFNRKFSNRFTNKIGFTYNAMFYQMNLAIAPYEAESLETVSQGKGNTSLISAYNSSSVGLTERWTLNAGIYGQFLTLNNKWSVEPRIGLKWQATPKATFALAYGMYSRMEKMDVYFVKTKSTGDKSVNKELDFTKAQHVMLSFGYKISDRMNLKIEPYIQFLHDVPVMADCSYSVLNRSDFYVEDALVNKGRGRNIGIDITLERFLEKGLYYMISGSLFDSRYRGGDGVWYNTKFNRNYVINGLIGKEWMLGRNRQNILSINLKLTLQGGDRYSPIDREATMNHPDKEVQYDETKAFSKQYSPMLIGNYTVSYRINKKKVSHEFAVKGLNFTGAKEHYGHEYNVKT
;
A
#
# COMPACT_ATOMS: atom_id res chain seq x y z
N PRO A 1 -11.49 -0.85 24.81
CA PRO A 1 -12.10 0.41 25.26
C PRO A 1 -11.64 0.73 26.69
N ILE A 2 -11.30 2.00 26.95
CA ILE A 2 -10.91 2.48 28.30
C ILE A 2 -12.03 3.37 28.81
N PRO A 3 -12.82 2.91 29.79
CA PRO A 3 -13.87 3.73 30.37
C PRO A 3 -13.28 4.80 31.30
N TYR A 4 -13.97 5.94 31.38
CA TYR A 4 -13.65 7.06 32.30
C TYR A 4 -12.28 7.70 32.06
N ALA A 5 -11.68 7.56 30.89
CA ALA A 5 -10.48 8.28 30.52
C ALA A 5 -10.81 9.77 30.26
N THR A 6 -9.94 10.67 30.70
CA THR A 6 -10.07 12.10 30.43
C THR A 6 -9.57 12.40 29.02
N VAL A 7 -10.37 13.13 28.23
CA VAL A 7 -10.00 13.62 26.89
C VAL A 7 -10.20 15.14 26.85
N ARG A 8 -9.16 15.90 26.48
CA ARG A 8 -9.21 17.38 26.50
C ARG A 8 -8.48 17.99 25.30
N LEU A 9 -8.78 19.25 25.01
CA LEU A 9 -8.01 20.08 24.09
C LEU A 9 -6.86 20.76 24.84
N SER A 10 -5.63 20.61 24.35
CA SER A 10 -4.43 21.17 25.02
C SER A 10 -4.40 22.69 24.99
N GLU A 11 -4.97 23.31 23.96
CA GLU A 11 -4.91 24.77 23.78
C GLU A 11 -5.99 25.54 24.53
N LYS A 12 -6.97 24.85 25.11
CA LYS A 12 -8.11 25.51 25.77
C LYS A 12 -8.44 24.84 27.09
N GLU A 13 -8.03 25.47 28.19
CA GLU A 13 -8.38 25.03 29.54
C GLU A 13 -9.91 24.90 29.68
N GLY A 14 -10.35 23.83 30.33
CA GLY A 14 -11.76 23.57 30.60
C GLY A 14 -12.55 22.95 29.40
N THR A 15 -11.92 22.73 28.24
CA THR A 15 -12.58 22.05 27.12
C THR A 15 -12.13 20.60 27.08
N GLY A 16 -12.99 19.70 27.57
CA GLY A 16 -12.73 18.26 27.62
C GLY A 16 -13.95 17.47 27.98
N THR A 17 -13.79 16.16 28.05
CA THR A 17 -14.83 15.17 28.37
C THR A 17 -14.22 13.95 29.00
N ILE A 18 -15.05 13.05 29.50
CA ILE A 18 -14.65 11.74 30.02
C ILE A 18 -15.27 10.66 29.13
N THR A 19 -14.56 9.58 28.86
CA THR A 19 -15.09 8.46 28.09
C THR A 19 -16.20 7.73 28.82
N ASP A 20 -17.19 7.23 28.09
CA ASP A 20 -18.28 6.42 28.63
C ASP A 20 -17.76 4.97 28.99
N SER A 21 -18.66 4.12 29.49
CA SER A 21 -18.35 2.72 29.85
C SER A 21 -17.84 1.86 28.67
N LEU A 22 -18.00 2.35 27.44
CA LEU A 22 -17.51 1.73 26.21
C LEU A 22 -16.26 2.44 25.64
N GLY A 23 -15.63 3.34 26.42
CA GLY A 23 -14.45 4.08 26.01
C GLY A 23 -14.74 5.13 24.93
N ARG A 24 -15.98 5.57 24.75
CA ARG A 24 -16.37 6.57 23.72
C ARG A 24 -16.43 7.96 24.36
N PHE A 25 -16.06 8.96 23.56
CA PHE A 25 -16.10 10.36 23.98
C PHE A 25 -16.65 11.26 22.88
N SER A 26 -17.07 12.46 23.27
CA SER A 26 -17.45 13.53 22.34
C SER A 26 -17.12 14.87 22.98
N ILE A 27 -16.43 15.75 22.28
CA ILE A 27 -16.14 17.13 22.68
C ILE A 27 -16.93 18.04 21.76
N PRO A 28 -18.05 18.62 22.21
CA PRO A 28 -18.88 19.50 21.40
C PRO A 28 -18.29 20.92 21.30
N GLN A 29 -18.71 21.66 20.26
CA GLN A 29 -18.38 23.08 20.07
C GLN A 29 -16.88 23.42 20.02
N VAL A 30 -16.07 22.48 19.47
CA VAL A 30 -14.66 22.76 19.21
C VAL A 30 -14.57 23.85 18.13
N PRO A 31 -13.80 24.93 18.32
CA PRO A 31 -13.63 25.95 17.28
C PRO A 31 -13.06 25.38 15.99
N VAL A 32 -13.41 26.00 14.86
CA VAL A 32 -12.78 25.65 13.58
C VAL A 32 -11.30 25.98 13.61
N GLY A 33 -10.48 25.06 13.13
CA GLY A 33 -9.03 25.20 13.13
C GLY A 33 -8.31 23.93 13.51
N ARG A 34 -7.02 24.05 13.83
CA ARG A 34 -6.20 22.92 14.25
C ARG A 34 -6.11 22.85 15.76
N HIS A 35 -6.30 21.65 16.29
CA HIS A 35 -6.33 21.37 17.71
C HIS A 35 -5.45 20.20 18.08
N THR A 36 -4.96 20.22 19.33
CA THR A 36 -4.28 19.09 19.95
C THR A 36 -5.21 18.45 20.97
N VAL A 37 -5.45 17.14 20.81
CA VAL A 37 -6.27 16.36 21.73
C VAL A 37 -5.35 15.53 22.62
N GLU A 38 -5.54 15.64 23.93
CA GLU A 38 -4.86 14.82 24.93
C GLU A 38 -5.84 13.85 25.56
N ALA A 39 -5.44 12.59 25.68
CA ALA A 39 -6.17 11.59 26.43
C ALA A 39 -5.30 11.02 27.54
N ALA A 40 -5.84 10.92 28.74
CA ALA A 40 -5.15 10.40 29.91
C ALA A 40 -6.04 9.48 30.73
N PHE A 41 -5.46 8.42 31.24
CA PHE A 41 -6.10 7.51 32.17
C PHE A 41 -5.06 6.96 33.15
N MET A 42 -5.45 6.72 34.39
CA MET A 42 -4.54 6.19 35.42
C MET A 42 -4.02 4.81 35.00
N GLY A 43 -2.70 4.61 35.09
CA GLY A 43 -2.05 3.39 34.62
C GLY A 43 -1.72 3.36 33.13
N TYR A 44 -1.94 4.47 32.41
CA TYR A 44 -1.60 4.61 30.99
C TYR A 44 -0.71 5.82 30.74
N GLU A 45 0.16 5.72 29.73
CA GLU A 45 0.90 6.87 29.21
C GLU A 45 -0.10 7.82 28.51
N PRO A 46 -0.04 9.14 28.72
CA PRO A 46 -0.90 10.09 28.04
C PRO A 46 -0.74 10.01 26.54
N GLY A 47 -1.86 9.91 25.80
CA GLY A 47 -1.90 9.98 24.33
C GLY A 47 -2.11 11.42 23.87
N ILE A 48 -1.24 11.96 23.01
CA ILE A 48 -1.38 13.30 22.45
C ILE A 48 -1.51 13.20 20.94
N PHE A 49 -2.65 13.69 20.44
CA PHE A 49 -2.97 13.78 19.02
C PHE A 49 -2.92 15.23 18.59
N ARG A 50 -1.89 15.57 17.83
CA ARG A 50 -1.67 16.94 17.34
C ARG A 50 -2.30 17.12 15.96
N GLU A 51 -2.51 18.37 15.62
CA GLU A 51 -2.87 18.80 14.24
C GLU A 51 -4.23 18.34 13.75
N ILE A 52 -5.13 17.98 14.66
CA ILE A 52 -6.48 17.60 14.31
C ILE A 52 -7.20 18.79 13.68
N LEU A 53 -7.53 18.67 12.41
CA LEU A 53 -8.24 19.72 11.68
C LEU A 53 -9.75 19.63 11.93
N VAL A 54 -10.31 20.61 12.63
CA VAL A 54 -11.74 20.76 12.80
C VAL A 54 -12.26 21.76 11.76
N THR A 55 -13.23 21.31 10.96
CA THR A 55 -13.93 22.15 9.97
C THR A 55 -15.37 22.38 10.42
N SER A 56 -16.04 23.35 9.81
CA SER A 56 -17.45 23.63 10.16
C SER A 56 -18.44 22.63 9.57
N ALA A 57 -18.02 21.83 8.58
CA ALA A 57 -18.90 20.94 7.83
C ALA A 57 -18.92 19.51 8.34
N LYS A 58 -17.83 19.05 8.94
CA LYS A 58 -17.65 17.65 9.38
C LYS A 58 -17.21 17.55 10.82
N GLU A 59 -17.72 16.53 11.52
CA GLU A 59 -17.18 16.09 12.80
C GLU A 59 -15.87 15.32 12.59
N VAL A 60 -14.96 15.43 13.51
CA VAL A 60 -13.70 14.69 13.46
C VAL A 60 -13.86 13.42 14.26
N TYR A 61 -13.58 12.28 13.62
CA TYR A 61 -13.54 10.98 14.27
C TYR A 61 -12.10 10.65 14.66
N LEU A 62 -11.90 10.31 15.94
CA LEU A 62 -10.59 9.95 16.48
C LEU A 62 -10.65 8.61 17.21
N GLU A 63 -9.73 7.73 16.89
CA GLU A 63 -9.37 6.58 17.71
C GLU A 63 -8.06 6.88 18.43
N ILE A 64 -8.09 6.86 19.77
CA ILE A 64 -6.95 7.20 20.60
C ILE A 64 -6.44 5.96 21.31
N PRO A 65 -5.43 5.24 20.79
CA PRO A 65 -4.81 4.14 21.50
C PRO A 65 -3.94 4.69 22.62
N LEU A 66 -4.22 4.31 23.87
CA LEU A 66 -3.35 4.57 25.01
C LEU A 66 -2.46 3.36 25.28
N LYS A 67 -1.20 3.64 25.62
CA LYS A 67 -0.23 2.64 26.05
C LYS A 67 -0.23 2.57 27.58
N GLU A 68 -0.30 1.37 28.14
CA GLU A 68 -0.22 1.20 29.57
C GLU A 68 1.14 1.59 30.11
N SER A 69 1.10 2.32 31.24
CA SER A 69 2.29 2.66 32.03
C SER A 69 2.59 1.51 33.00
N VAL A 70 3.85 1.15 33.10
CA VAL A 70 4.31 0.11 34.06
C VAL A 70 4.54 0.71 35.46
N ASN A 71 4.48 2.05 35.59
CA ASN A 71 4.73 2.75 36.85
C ASN A 71 3.48 2.79 37.73
N GLU A 72 3.55 2.13 38.87
CA GLU A 72 2.68 2.41 40.02
C GLU A 72 3.20 3.66 40.71
N LEU A 73 2.37 4.72 40.71
CA LEU A 73 2.41 5.87 41.63
C LEU A 73 3.79 6.53 41.93
N ASN A 74 4.38 7.23 40.95
CA ASN A 74 5.24 8.37 41.26
C ASN A 74 5.16 9.39 40.12
N GLU A 75 4.92 10.62 40.51
CA GLU A 75 4.91 11.87 39.74
C GLU A 75 4.66 11.72 38.25
N VAL A 76 3.45 12.05 37.81
CA VAL A 76 3.06 12.04 36.38
C VAL A 76 3.88 13.11 35.66
N VAL A 77 5.06 12.77 35.22
CA VAL A 77 5.77 13.56 34.23
C VAL A 77 5.01 13.37 32.91
N ILE A 78 4.17 14.33 32.57
CA ILE A 78 3.43 14.37 31.30
C ILE A 78 4.45 14.46 30.17
N ARG A 79 4.84 13.34 29.60
CA ARG A 79 5.68 13.29 28.40
C ARG A 79 4.77 13.17 27.19
N ALA A 80 4.66 14.27 26.45
CA ALA A 80 3.95 14.31 25.19
C ALA A 80 4.55 13.31 24.19
N ARG A 81 3.92 12.17 23.97
CA ARG A 81 4.20 11.30 22.82
C ARG A 81 3.29 11.68 21.67
N THR A 82 3.89 12.01 20.54
CA THR A 82 3.16 12.15 19.28
C THR A 82 2.95 10.76 18.72
N ASN A 83 1.70 10.29 18.63
CA ASN A 83 1.41 8.90 18.20
C ASN A 83 1.79 8.60 16.74
N LYS A 84 2.15 9.60 15.95
CA LYS A 84 2.60 9.43 14.55
C LYS A 84 3.97 8.72 14.42
N GLU A 85 4.75 8.66 15.50
CA GLU A 85 6.08 8.03 15.48
C GLU A 85 6.04 6.50 15.53
N GLU A 86 4.94 5.94 15.97
CA GLU A 86 4.78 4.51 16.17
C GLU A 86 3.63 3.99 15.28
N ALA A 87 3.77 2.76 14.80
CA ALA A 87 2.66 2.07 14.16
C ALA A 87 1.49 1.91 15.14
N MET A 88 0.28 1.85 14.61
CA MET A 88 -0.92 1.52 15.40
C MET A 88 -0.83 0.10 15.95
N ASN A 89 -0.17 -0.78 15.23
CA ASN A 89 0.09 -2.14 15.65
C ASN A 89 1.19 -2.23 16.71
N LYS A 90 0.83 -2.54 17.94
CA LYS A 90 1.75 -2.64 19.09
C LYS A 90 2.80 -3.76 18.98
N MET A 91 2.59 -4.74 18.09
CA MET A 91 3.57 -5.80 17.83
C MET A 91 4.68 -5.36 16.87
N ALA A 92 4.53 -4.20 16.22
CA ALA A 92 5.56 -3.63 15.34
C ALA A 92 6.77 -3.14 16.17
N THR A 93 7.98 -3.51 15.72
CA THR A 93 9.23 -3.14 16.39
C THR A 93 10.01 -2.10 15.58
N THR A 94 10.16 -2.33 14.27
CA THR A 94 10.88 -1.47 13.32
C THR A 94 10.15 -1.44 11.98
N GLY A 95 10.59 -0.62 11.03
CA GLY A 95 10.12 -0.64 9.64
C GLY A 95 8.65 -0.30 9.46
N ALA A 96 8.01 0.30 10.45
CA ALA A 96 6.59 0.62 10.42
C ALA A 96 6.34 2.11 10.61
N ARG A 97 5.32 2.61 9.91
CA ARG A 97 4.85 4.00 10.03
C ARG A 97 3.33 4.04 9.93
N MET A 98 2.72 4.85 10.80
CA MET A 98 1.30 5.13 10.70
C MET A 98 1.01 6.02 9.50
N LEU A 99 0.03 5.62 8.68
CA LEU A 99 -0.58 6.40 7.61
C LEU A 99 -1.71 7.25 8.18
N SER A 100 -1.49 8.55 8.30
CA SER A 100 -2.54 9.48 8.69
C SER A 100 -3.36 9.90 7.48
N VAL A 101 -4.67 9.74 7.56
CA VAL A 101 -5.61 10.21 6.51
C VAL A 101 -5.47 11.72 6.27
N GLU A 102 -5.20 12.47 7.33
CA GLU A 102 -5.02 13.92 7.24
C GLU A 102 -3.73 14.28 6.50
N GLU A 103 -2.66 13.49 6.63
CA GLU A 103 -1.43 13.66 5.87
C GLU A 103 -1.64 13.35 4.39
N ALA A 104 -2.42 12.30 4.05
CA ALA A 104 -2.75 11.96 2.68
C ALA A 104 -3.43 13.12 1.94
N SER A 105 -4.31 13.84 2.61
CA SER A 105 -5.01 15.00 2.03
C SER A 105 -4.13 16.26 1.94
N ARG A 106 -3.10 16.39 2.79
CA ARG A 106 -2.27 17.60 2.92
C ARG A 106 -1.01 17.56 2.07
N TYR A 107 -0.37 16.40 1.93
CA TYR A 107 0.92 16.31 1.25
C TYR A 107 0.81 16.57 -0.25
N ALA A 108 1.75 17.37 -0.79
CA ALA A 108 1.81 17.65 -2.21
C ALA A 108 2.02 16.36 -3.02
N GLY A 109 1.27 16.20 -4.11
CA GLY A 109 1.30 14.99 -4.94
C GLY A 109 0.55 13.79 -4.36
N GLY A 110 -0.06 13.90 -3.18
CA GLY A 110 -0.79 12.82 -2.52
C GLY A 110 -2.12 12.47 -3.18
N PHE A 111 -2.83 13.41 -3.78
CA PHE A 111 -4.13 13.22 -4.44
C PHE A 111 -5.18 12.51 -3.58
N ASP A 112 -5.10 12.64 -2.27
CA ASP A 112 -5.93 11.89 -1.32
C ASP A 112 -5.76 10.36 -1.44
N ASP A 113 -4.62 9.90 -1.96
CA ASP A 113 -4.29 8.53 -2.28
C ASP A 113 -3.22 7.99 -1.30
N PRO A 114 -3.49 6.91 -0.56
CA PRO A 114 -2.55 6.33 0.40
C PRO A 114 -1.26 5.81 -0.27
N ALA A 115 -1.33 5.29 -1.50
CA ALA A 115 -0.15 4.82 -2.22
C ALA A 115 0.81 5.96 -2.54
N ARG A 116 0.28 7.13 -2.94
CA ARG A 116 1.09 8.33 -3.18
C ARG A 116 1.63 8.96 -1.90
N LEU A 117 0.91 8.84 -0.80
CA LEU A 117 1.39 9.32 0.50
C LEU A 117 2.69 8.61 0.90
N VAL A 118 2.71 7.27 0.84
CA VAL A 118 3.90 6.49 1.25
C VAL A 118 5.11 6.75 0.37
N SER A 119 4.93 7.26 -0.84
CA SER A 119 6.04 7.67 -1.71
C SER A 119 6.91 8.82 -1.13
N SER A 120 6.50 9.39 -0.01
CA SER A 120 7.28 10.38 0.75
C SER A 120 8.10 9.74 1.88
N PHE A 121 7.90 8.46 2.16
CA PHE A 121 8.59 7.76 3.26
C PHE A 121 9.95 7.24 2.80
N ALA A 122 10.88 7.13 3.76
CA ALA A 122 12.16 6.47 3.49
C ALA A 122 11.94 4.99 3.13
N GLY A 123 12.82 4.41 2.31
CA GLY A 123 12.69 3.05 1.81
C GLY A 123 11.76 2.87 0.62
N VAL A 124 11.04 3.92 0.20
CA VAL A 124 10.04 3.87 -0.86
C VAL A 124 10.48 4.68 -2.08
N ALA A 125 10.61 4.03 -3.22
CA ALA A 125 10.92 4.63 -4.51
C ALA A 125 9.65 4.69 -5.39
N PRO A 126 9.07 5.88 -5.63
CA PRO A 126 7.86 6.02 -6.44
C PRO A 126 8.15 5.89 -7.93
N SER A 127 7.16 5.43 -8.70
CA SER A 127 7.06 5.69 -10.13
C SER A 127 6.65 7.15 -10.38
N VAL A 128 7.02 7.70 -11.54
CA VAL A 128 6.65 9.07 -11.94
C VAL A 128 5.19 9.12 -12.37
N SER A 129 4.77 8.16 -13.17
CA SER A 129 3.48 8.14 -13.87
C SER A 129 2.44 7.21 -13.26
N SER A 130 2.83 6.37 -12.31
CA SER A 130 1.94 5.37 -11.69
C SER A 130 2.03 5.35 -10.17
N ASN A 131 1.13 4.59 -9.55
CA ASN A 131 1.15 4.25 -8.12
C ASN A 131 2.08 3.06 -7.81
N GLY A 132 2.85 2.61 -8.79
CA GLY A 132 3.88 1.59 -8.59
C GLY A 132 4.94 2.09 -7.61
N ILE A 133 5.14 1.38 -6.52
CA ILE A 133 6.17 1.70 -5.52
C ILE A 133 7.09 0.52 -5.32
N SER A 134 8.37 0.78 -5.46
CA SER A 134 9.44 -0.17 -5.10
C SER A 134 9.85 0.09 -3.66
N ILE A 135 9.99 -0.97 -2.88
CA ILE A 135 10.40 -0.89 -1.47
C ILE A 135 11.75 -1.57 -1.31
N HIS A 136 12.77 -0.81 -0.90
CA HIS A 136 14.13 -1.32 -0.73
C HIS A 136 14.69 -2.04 -1.97
N GLY A 137 14.26 -1.62 -3.19
CA GLY A 137 14.64 -2.26 -4.44
C GLY A 137 13.84 -3.51 -4.81
N ASN A 138 12.83 -3.90 -4.02
CA ASN A 138 11.87 -4.94 -4.38
C ASN A 138 10.84 -4.40 -5.37
N ALA A 139 10.41 -5.24 -6.31
CA ALA A 139 9.44 -4.90 -7.34
C ALA A 139 8.05 -4.52 -6.77
N PRO A 140 7.29 -3.63 -7.42
CA PRO A 140 5.97 -3.19 -6.94
C PRO A 140 4.96 -4.33 -6.74
N HIS A 141 4.99 -5.38 -7.56
CA HIS A 141 4.07 -6.52 -7.44
C HIS A 141 4.29 -7.36 -6.18
N LEU A 142 5.41 -7.20 -5.49
CA LEU A 142 5.70 -7.88 -4.22
C LEU A 142 5.06 -7.20 -3.01
N LEU A 143 4.48 -6.01 -3.20
CA LEU A 143 3.75 -5.29 -2.15
C LEU A 143 2.44 -6.00 -1.83
N GLN A 144 2.13 -6.15 -0.54
CA GLN A 144 0.88 -6.71 -0.07
C GLN A 144 -0.11 -5.60 0.31
N TRP A 145 -1.35 -5.75 -0.14
CA TRP A 145 -2.47 -4.87 0.18
C TRP A 145 -3.44 -5.60 1.12
N ARG A 146 -3.75 -4.97 2.24
CA ARG A 146 -4.73 -5.50 3.20
C ARG A 146 -5.76 -4.44 3.54
N LEU A 147 -7.01 -4.85 3.68
CA LEU A 147 -8.13 -4.02 4.12
C LEU A 147 -8.93 -4.76 5.18
N GLU A 148 -9.18 -4.13 6.34
CA GLU A 148 -9.94 -4.73 7.46
C GLU A 148 -9.41 -6.10 7.91
N ASP A 149 -8.06 -6.27 7.91
CA ASP A 149 -7.30 -7.49 8.27
C ASP A 149 -7.34 -8.61 7.21
N VAL A 150 -7.87 -8.35 6.02
CA VAL A 150 -7.95 -9.29 4.90
C VAL A 150 -7.00 -8.87 3.78
N GLU A 151 -6.24 -9.81 3.22
CA GLU A 151 -5.46 -9.57 2.00
C GLU A 151 -6.42 -9.37 0.82
N ILE A 152 -6.23 -8.27 0.08
CA ILE A 152 -7.04 -7.91 -1.09
C ILE A 152 -6.16 -7.84 -2.35
N PRO A 153 -6.73 -7.99 -3.54
CA PRO A 153 -6.02 -7.66 -4.78
C PRO A 153 -5.55 -6.21 -4.78
N ASN A 154 -4.61 -5.87 -5.66
CA ASN A 154 -4.14 -4.50 -5.82
C ASN A 154 -5.33 -3.53 -6.04
N PRO A 155 -5.57 -2.56 -5.15
CA PRO A 155 -6.74 -1.68 -5.22
C PRO A 155 -6.52 -0.46 -6.13
N ASN A 156 -5.50 -0.46 -6.97
CA ASN A 156 -5.25 0.64 -7.89
C ASN A 156 -6.00 0.43 -9.21
N HIS A 157 -6.54 1.50 -9.74
CA HIS A 157 -7.07 1.54 -11.10
C HIS A 157 -5.96 1.28 -12.11
N PHE A 158 -6.21 0.42 -13.09
CA PHE A 158 -5.26 -0.01 -14.14
C PHE A 158 -4.00 -0.70 -13.58
N ALA A 159 -4.15 -1.48 -12.49
CA ALA A 159 -3.06 -1.97 -11.65
C ALA A 159 -2.01 -2.82 -12.38
N ASP A 160 -2.42 -3.63 -13.35
CA ASP A 160 -1.56 -4.60 -14.01
C ASP A 160 -1.51 -4.37 -15.55
N ILE A 161 -1.99 -3.21 -16.03
CA ILE A 161 -2.05 -2.91 -17.48
C ILE A 161 -0.71 -2.38 -17.99
N ALA A 162 -0.19 -1.32 -17.39
CA ALA A 162 1.08 -0.71 -17.84
C ALA A 162 2.31 -1.25 -17.10
N THR A 163 2.17 -1.58 -15.83
CA THR A 163 3.25 -2.11 -15.00
C THR A 163 2.65 -3.01 -13.92
N LEU A 164 3.14 -4.21 -13.80
CA LEU A 164 2.68 -5.17 -12.80
C LEU A 164 2.81 -4.61 -11.39
N GLY A 165 1.69 -4.55 -10.65
CA GLY A 165 1.63 -3.95 -9.31
C GLY A 165 1.60 -2.41 -9.31
N GLY A 166 1.47 -1.76 -10.47
CA GLY A 166 1.37 -0.31 -10.62
C GLY A 166 -0.05 0.22 -10.44
N GLY A 167 -0.54 0.93 -11.44
CA GLY A 167 -1.84 1.61 -11.48
C GLY A 167 -1.72 3.12 -11.39
N ILE A 168 -2.82 3.84 -11.57
CA ILE A 168 -2.79 5.31 -11.66
C ILE A 168 -3.27 5.97 -10.36
N LEU A 169 -4.32 5.44 -9.75
CA LEU A 169 -4.99 5.98 -8.58
C LEU A 169 -5.57 4.83 -7.76
N SER A 170 -5.43 4.88 -6.44
CA SER A 170 -6.07 3.88 -5.56
C SER A 170 -7.60 4.08 -5.51
N SER A 171 -8.36 2.99 -5.56
CA SER A 171 -9.80 3.02 -5.26
C SER A 171 -10.08 3.43 -3.82
N LEU A 172 -9.12 3.28 -2.91
CA LEU A 172 -9.25 3.57 -1.49
C LEU A 172 -9.10 5.07 -1.22
N SER A 173 -10.24 5.76 -1.16
CA SER A 173 -10.29 7.20 -0.91
C SER A 173 -10.00 7.56 0.55
N SER A 174 -9.26 8.64 0.77
CA SER A 174 -9.06 9.23 2.10
C SER A 174 -10.36 9.63 2.80
N GLN A 175 -11.47 9.79 2.05
CA GLN A 175 -12.78 10.10 2.62
C GLN A 175 -13.32 8.98 3.52
N VAL A 176 -12.96 7.73 3.24
CA VAL A 176 -13.46 6.54 3.96
C VAL A 176 -12.40 5.82 4.76
N LEU A 177 -11.11 6.08 4.50
CA LEU A 177 -10.02 5.46 5.24
C LEU A 177 -9.91 6.01 6.67
N GLY A 178 -9.56 5.14 7.59
CA GLY A 178 -9.05 5.47 8.91
C GLY A 178 -7.51 5.50 8.91
N ASN A 179 -6.92 5.90 10.04
CA ASN A 179 -5.49 5.74 10.20
C ASN A 179 -5.12 4.27 10.03
N SER A 180 -4.03 4.01 9.34
CA SER A 180 -3.61 2.71 8.87
C SER A 180 -2.12 2.52 9.13
N ASP A 181 -1.56 1.34 8.94
CA ASP A 181 -0.13 1.09 9.07
C ASP A 181 0.48 0.75 7.72
N PHE A 182 1.70 1.22 7.50
CA PHE A 182 2.54 0.84 6.38
C PHE A 182 3.87 0.27 6.88
N PHE A 183 4.26 -0.89 6.34
CA PHE A 183 5.49 -1.59 6.70
C PHE A 183 6.42 -1.66 5.50
N THR A 184 7.70 -1.32 5.71
CA THR A 184 8.77 -1.46 4.71
C THR A 184 9.59 -2.74 4.91
N GLY A 185 9.42 -3.42 6.04
CA GLY A 185 10.10 -4.67 6.38
C GLY A 185 9.92 -5.03 7.86
N ALA A 186 10.46 -6.17 8.27
CA ALA A 186 10.47 -6.65 9.65
C ALA A 186 9.08 -6.59 10.36
N PHE A 187 8.01 -6.88 9.60
CA PHE A 187 6.64 -6.80 10.09
C PHE A 187 6.27 -7.95 11.04
N PRO A 188 5.30 -7.75 11.97
CA PRO A 188 4.86 -8.73 12.95
C PRO A 188 4.30 -10.04 12.35
N ALA A 189 4.13 -11.06 13.21
CA ALA A 189 3.73 -12.41 12.78
C ALA A 189 2.32 -12.50 12.18
N GLU A 190 1.47 -11.52 12.37
CA GLU A 190 0.12 -11.47 11.78
C GLU A 190 0.09 -11.14 10.28
N TYR A 191 1.23 -10.70 9.72
CA TYR A 191 1.37 -10.39 8.29
C TYR A 191 2.12 -11.53 7.61
N GLY A 192 1.42 -12.49 7.05
CA GLY A 192 1.98 -13.59 6.25
C GLY A 192 1.77 -13.37 4.76
N ASN A 193 2.29 -14.30 3.95
CA ASN A 193 2.24 -14.23 2.48
C ASN A 193 2.81 -12.93 1.91
N ALA A 194 3.89 -12.41 2.51
CA ALA A 194 4.52 -11.15 2.14
C ALA A 194 6.04 -11.20 2.33
N VAL A 195 6.82 -10.66 1.40
CA VAL A 195 8.31 -10.63 1.43
C VAL A 195 8.88 -9.22 1.20
N SER A 196 8.03 -8.21 0.94
CA SER A 196 8.43 -6.82 0.71
C SER A 196 7.71 -5.90 1.71
N GLY A 197 6.89 -4.96 1.25
CA GLY A 197 6.11 -4.09 2.13
C GLY A 197 4.67 -4.56 2.32
N VAL A 198 4.02 -4.00 3.31
CA VAL A 198 2.60 -4.28 3.62
C VAL A 198 1.84 -2.98 3.87
N PHE A 199 0.74 -2.78 3.16
CA PHE A 199 -0.30 -1.83 3.53
C PHE A 199 -1.36 -2.53 4.40
N ASP A 200 -1.52 -2.12 5.65
CA ASP A 200 -2.60 -2.57 6.54
C ASP A 200 -3.61 -1.43 6.72
N MET A 201 -4.60 -1.39 5.85
CA MET A 201 -5.57 -0.32 5.77
C MET A 201 -6.87 -0.66 6.48
N LYS A 202 -7.51 0.36 7.03
CA LYS A 202 -8.79 0.25 7.74
C LYS A 202 -9.75 1.33 7.29
N LEU A 203 -11.02 0.95 7.14
CA LEU A 203 -12.09 1.90 6.89
C LEU A 203 -12.58 2.48 8.22
N ARG A 204 -12.75 3.81 8.28
CA ARG A 204 -13.33 4.44 9.45
C ARG A 204 -14.84 4.15 9.56
N ASN A 205 -15.38 4.31 10.73
CA ASN A 205 -16.83 4.28 10.91
C ASN A 205 -17.44 5.61 10.50
N GLY A 206 -18.65 5.58 9.96
CA GLY A 206 -19.41 6.79 9.64
C GLY A 206 -19.93 7.50 10.90
N ASN A 207 -20.31 8.77 10.75
CA ASN A 207 -20.89 9.57 11.81
C ASN A 207 -22.23 8.96 12.28
N ASN A 208 -22.36 8.67 13.56
CA ASN A 208 -23.58 8.07 14.13
C ASN A 208 -24.59 9.10 14.70
N GLN A 209 -24.32 10.41 14.54
CA GLN A 209 -25.14 11.49 15.06
C GLN A 209 -25.77 12.35 13.95
N LYS A 210 -25.00 12.68 12.91
CA LYS A 210 -25.37 13.60 11.84
C LYS A 210 -25.05 13.03 10.47
N ASN A 211 -25.85 13.44 9.49
CA ASN A 211 -25.51 13.20 8.08
C ASN A 211 -24.50 14.25 7.60
N GLU A 212 -23.46 13.79 6.96
CA GLU A 212 -22.39 14.60 6.38
C GLU A 212 -22.14 14.15 4.94
N ASN A 213 -22.00 15.10 4.04
CA ASN A 213 -21.80 14.83 2.62
C ASN A 213 -20.61 15.61 2.09
N THR A 214 -19.87 15.01 1.16
CA THR A 214 -18.81 15.65 0.41
C THR A 214 -19.07 15.44 -1.06
N LEU A 215 -18.93 16.51 -1.85
CA LEU A 215 -18.88 16.48 -3.29
C LEU A 215 -17.55 17.11 -3.72
N GLN A 216 -16.78 16.39 -4.48
CA GLN A 216 -15.54 16.87 -5.08
C GLN A 216 -15.63 16.72 -6.59
N VAL A 217 -15.27 17.77 -7.32
CA VAL A 217 -15.22 17.77 -8.78
C VAL A 217 -13.85 18.24 -9.22
N GLY A 218 -13.24 17.49 -10.10
CA GLY A 218 -11.90 17.79 -10.63
C GLY A 218 -11.68 17.19 -12.01
N ILE A 219 -10.51 17.42 -12.57
CA ILE A 219 -10.13 16.92 -13.90
C ILE A 219 -10.17 15.38 -13.92
N MET A 220 -9.81 14.72 -12.82
CA MET A 220 -9.77 13.26 -12.72
C MET A 220 -11.14 12.61 -12.52
N GLY A 221 -12.18 13.39 -12.18
CA GLY A 221 -13.51 12.85 -11.98
C GLY A 221 -14.36 13.58 -10.96
N ILE A 222 -15.46 12.93 -10.63
CA ILE A 222 -16.41 13.34 -9.60
C ILE A 222 -16.32 12.33 -8.46
N ASP A 223 -16.20 12.85 -7.24
CA ASP A 223 -16.14 12.05 -5.99
C ASP A 223 -17.29 12.49 -5.09
N VAL A 224 -18.10 11.53 -4.66
CA VAL A 224 -19.24 11.72 -3.76
C VAL A 224 -19.04 10.84 -2.54
N ALA A 225 -18.99 11.45 -1.35
CA ALA A 225 -18.96 10.70 -0.10
C ALA A 225 -20.14 11.14 0.79
N SER A 226 -20.73 10.18 1.48
CA SER A 226 -21.81 10.42 2.45
C SER A 226 -21.65 9.50 3.65
N GLU A 227 -21.96 10.05 4.81
CA GLU A 227 -21.96 9.31 6.05
C GLU A 227 -23.08 9.78 6.97
N GLY A 228 -23.54 8.92 7.87
CA GLY A 228 -24.59 9.29 8.79
C GLY A 228 -25.09 8.13 9.64
N PRO A 229 -26.04 8.42 10.55
CA PRO A 229 -26.66 7.40 11.38
C PRO A 229 -27.64 6.53 10.58
N LEU A 230 -27.47 5.20 10.67
CA LEU A 230 -28.52 4.24 10.33
C LEU A 230 -29.53 4.13 11.48
N SER A 231 -29.06 4.23 12.72
CA SER A 231 -29.89 4.28 13.92
C SER A 231 -29.18 5.05 15.02
N LYS A 232 -29.73 6.21 15.37
CA LYS A 232 -29.21 7.01 16.51
C LYS A 232 -29.35 6.26 17.84
N LYS A 233 -30.47 5.55 18.03
CA LYS A 233 -30.74 4.75 19.24
C LYS A 233 -29.69 3.67 19.47
N HIS A 234 -29.29 2.97 18.40
CA HIS A 234 -28.32 1.89 18.46
C HIS A 234 -26.91 2.33 18.06
N LYS A 235 -26.70 3.64 17.81
CA LYS A 235 -25.42 4.21 17.36
C LYS A 235 -24.86 3.54 16.10
N ALA A 236 -25.74 2.95 15.27
CA ALA A 236 -25.36 2.35 13.99
C ALA A 236 -25.14 3.44 12.96
N SER A 237 -24.13 3.28 12.11
CA SER A 237 -23.72 4.28 11.12
C SER A 237 -23.35 3.66 9.79
N TYR A 238 -23.38 4.48 8.75
CA TYR A 238 -22.88 4.17 7.43
C TYR A 238 -21.87 5.21 6.98
N ILE A 239 -20.99 4.79 6.11
CA ILE A 239 -20.15 5.64 5.28
C ILE A 239 -20.02 5.00 3.91
N PHE A 240 -20.09 5.79 2.85
CA PHE A 240 -19.72 5.36 1.51
C PHE A 240 -19.03 6.48 0.74
N ASN A 241 -18.29 6.08 -0.29
CA ASN A 241 -17.65 6.94 -1.25
C ASN A 241 -17.79 6.31 -2.64
N TYR A 242 -18.19 7.09 -3.62
CA TYR A 242 -18.25 6.69 -5.02
C TYR A 242 -17.53 7.71 -5.89
N ARG A 243 -16.65 7.21 -6.77
CA ARG A 243 -15.96 8.04 -7.76
C ARG A 243 -16.27 7.57 -9.17
N TYR A 244 -16.38 8.54 -10.05
CA TYR A 244 -16.57 8.34 -11.49
C TYR A 244 -15.60 9.24 -12.27
N SER A 245 -14.80 8.65 -13.16
CA SER A 245 -13.82 9.38 -13.95
C SER A 245 -14.49 10.26 -15.01
N THR A 246 -13.86 11.39 -15.29
CA THR A 246 -14.20 12.25 -16.43
C THR A 246 -13.09 12.25 -17.49
N THR A 247 -12.08 11.40 -17.32
CA THR A 247 -10.92 11.30 -18.21
C THR A 247 -11.29 10.88 -19.62
N GLY A 248 -12.31 10.04 -19.77
CA GLY A 248 -12.85 9.68 -21.10
C GLY A 248 -13.46 10.84 -21.91
N LEU A 249 -13.75 11.98 -21.24
CA LEU A 249 -14.19 13.22 -21.91
C LEU A 249 -13.00 14.06 -22.40
N LEU A 250 -11.79 13.75 -21.91
CA LEU A 250 -10.55 14.40 -22.31
C LEU A 250 -9.92 13.50 -23.38
N ASN A 251 -9.77 14.02 -24.61
CA ASN A 251 -9.01 13.36 -25.65
C ASN A 251 -7.51 13.40 -25.27
N LEU A 252 -7.09 12.49 -24.41
CA LEU A 252 -5.69 12.35 -24.02
C LEU A 252 -4.97 11.52 -25.09
N GLU A 253 -3.81 12.01 -25.54
CA GLU A 253 -2.91 11.19 -26.34
C GLU A 253 -2.51 9.95 -25.52
N GLY A 254 -2.71 8.75 -26.08
CA GLY A 254 -2.34 7.49 -25.42
C GLY A 254 -3.52 6.57 -25.05
N GLY A 255 -4.75 6.90 -25.41
CA GLY A 255 -5.89 6.00 -25.24
C GLY A 255 -7.01 6.55 -24.36
N LYS A 256 -8.13 5.82 -24.35
CA LYS A 256 -9.30 6.14 -23.52
C LYS A 256 -9.21 5.40 -22.21
N MET A 257 -9.31 6.13 -21.12
CA MET A 257 -9.27 5.59 -19.76
C MET A 257 -10.54 5.98 -19.02
N ASP A 258 -11.36 5.00 -18.68
CA ASP A 258 -12.53 5.20 -17.85
C ASP A 258 -12.44 4.35 -16.60
N TYR A 259 -12.71 4.95 -15.43
CA TYR A 259 -12.72 4.23 -14.17
C TYR A 259 -13.87 4.66 -13.27
N GLN A 260 -14.27 3.75 -12.41
CA GLN A 260 -15.19 4.03 -11.31
C GLN A 260 -14.89 3.12 -10.13
N ASP A 261 -15.17 3.62 -8.94
CA ASP A 261 -15.00 2.85 -7.70
C ASP A 261 -16.06 3.18 -6.67
N LEU A 262 -16.26 2.21 -5.77
CA LEU A 262 -17.18 2.31 -4.64
C LEU A 262 -16.49 1.74 -3.40
N ASN A 263 -16.56 2.49 -2.30
CA ASN A 263 -16.15 2.06 -0.98
C ASN A 263 -17.28 2.29 0.01
N PHE A 264 -17.49 1.35 0.94
CA PHE A 264 -18.48 1.54 1.99
C PHE A 264 -18.15 0.78 3.26
N LYS A 265 -18.68 1.26 4.38
CA LYS A 265 -18.71 0.54 5.65
C LYS A 265 -20.00 0.85 6.41
N LEU A 266 -20.65 -0.21 6.88
CA LEU A 266 -21.78 -0.17 7.79
C LEU A 266 -21.31 -0.67 9.15
N ASN A 267 -21.64 0.04 10.23
CA ASN A 267 -21.20 -0.31 11.58
C ASN A 267 -22.40 -0.46 12.51
N PHE A 268 -22.51 -1.61 13.15
CA PHE A 268 -23.63 -2.01 14.00
C PHE A 268 -23.12 -2.41 15.39
N PRO A 269 -22.85 -1.44 16.28
CA PRO A 269 -22.48 -1.76 17.67
C PRO A 269 -23.71 -2.26 18.43
N THR A 270 -23.54 -3.33 19.19
CA THR A 270 -24.59 -3.89 20.04
C THR A 270 -24.19 -3.76 21.51
N GLN A 271 -25.14 -3.87 22.42
CA GLN A 271 -24.86 -3.78 23.86
C GLN A 271 -24.18 -5.03 24.44
N LYS A 272 -24.51 -6.22 23.94
CA LYS A 272 -24.05 -7.50 24.52
C LYS A 272 -23.29 -8.39 23.53
N ALA A 273 -23.63 -8.30 22.23
CA ALA A 273 -23.08 -9.20 21.22
C ALA A 273 -21.85 -8.61 20.50
N GLY A 274 -21.24 -7.52 20.99
CA GLY A 274 -20.09 -6.89 20.35
C GLY A 274 -20.49 -5.98 19.18
N THR A 275 -19.59 -5.80 18.22
CA THR A 275 -19.79 -4.91 17.07
C THR A 275 -19.71 -5.71 15.78
N PHE A 276 -20.74 -5.59 14.95
CA PHE A 276 -20.74 -6.10 13.58
C PHE A 276 -20.42 -4.97 12.62
N SER A 277 -19.66 -5.25 11.59
CA SER A 277 -19.45 -4.33 10.47
C SER A 277 -19.53 -5.06 9.15
N VAL A 278 -20.14 -4.41 8.16
CA VAL A 278 -20.14 -4.85 6.76
C VAL A 278 -19.36 -3.81 5.97
N TRP A 279 -18.42 -4.25 5.17
CA TRP A 279 -17.52 -3.35 4.43
C TRP A 279 -17.26 -3.87 3.03
N GLY A 280 -16.90 -2.97 2.14
CA GLY A 280 -16.54 -3.33 0.78
C GLY A 280 -15.81 -2.22 0.04
N THR A 281 -15.03 -2.63 -0.94
CA THR A 281 -14.38 -1.81 -1.95
C THR A 281 -14.51 -2.49 -3.30
N SER A 282 -14.67 -1.72 -4.36
CA SER A 282 -14.68 -2.23 -5.73
C SER A 282 -14.20 -1.19 -6.71
N LEU A 283 -13.63 -1.63 -7.84
CA LEU A 283 -13.31 -0.80 -8.98
C LEU A 283 -13.65 -1.49 -10.29
N ILE A 284 -13.90 -0.67 -11.29
CA ILE A 284 -14.15 -1.07 -12.68
C ILE A 284 -13.35 -0.14 -13.58
N ASP A 285 -12.48 -0.71 -14.40
CA ASP A 285 -11.64 0.02 -15.33
C ASP A 285 -11.88 -0.43 -16.77
N LYS A 286 -11.78 0.51 -17.68
CA LYS A 286 -11.74 0.27 -19.12
C LYS A 286 -10.59 1.07 -19.70
N PHE A 287 -9.74 0.37 -20.40
CA PHE A 287 -8.63 0.98 -21.13
C PHE A 287 -8.73 0.58 -22.60
N GLY A 288 -8.39 1.47 -23.49
CA GLY A 288 -8.32 1.18 -24.92
C GLY A 288 -7.32 2.08 -25.61
N SER A 289 -6.44 1.51 -26.43
CA SER A 289 -5.58 2.23 -27.33
C SER A 289 -6.00 1.94 -28.76
N ASP A 290 -6.16 2.98 -29.58
CA ASP A 290 -6.47 2.85 -31.00
C ASP A 290 -5.15 2.85 -31.78
N PHE A 291 -5.06 2.12 -32.88
CA PHE A 291 -3.90 2.18 -33.78
C PHE A 291 -3.88 3.47 -34.62
N GLU A 292 -2.70 3.90 -35.06
CA GLU A 292 -2.54 5.04 -35.98
C GLU A 292 -2.99 4.64 -37.41
N LYS A 293 -4.05 5.27 -37.92
CA LYS A 293 -4.64 4.93 -39.22
C LYS A 293 -3.78 5.32 -40.41
N ASN A 294 -2.89 6.29 -40.25
CA ASN A 294 -1.96 6.68 -41.27
C ASN A 294 -0.69 5.84 -41.20
N THR A 295 -0.57 4.85 -42.07
CA THR A 295 0.55 3.89 -42.10
C THR A 295 1.90 4.56 -42.33
N ASP A 296 1.95 5.74 -42.95
CA ASP A 296 3.19 6.52 -43.15
C ASP A 296 3.76 7.06 -41.82
N LYS A 297 2.92 7.13 -40.77
CA LYS A 297 3.32 7.56 -39.43
C LYS A 297 3.76 6.42 -38.54
N TRP A 298 3.68 5.18 -39.00
CA TRP A 298 4.11 4.06 -38.20
C TRP A 298 5.63 4.06 -38.03
N GLU A 299 6.05 4.25 -36.81
CA GLU A 299 7.46 4.23 -36.39
C GLU A 299 7.76 3.07 -35.47
N TYR A 300 6.75 2.60 -34.72
CA TYR A 300 6.86 1.59 -33.71
C TYR A 300 5.71 0.57 -33.85
N MET A 301 5.91 -0.62 -33.29
CA MET A 301 4.88 -1.66 -33.25
C MET A 301 3.61 -1.18 -32.52
N SER A 302 3.78 -0.38 -31.48
CA SER A 302 2.67 0.25 -30.73
C SER A 302 1.76 1.12 -31.60
N ASN A 303 2.26 1.73 -32.69
CA ASN A 303 1.43 2.48 -33.63
C ASN A 303 0.46 1.59 -34.44
N ARG A 304 0.79 0.32 -34.57
CA ARG A 304 0.01 -0.69 -35.32
C ARG A 304 -0.90 -1.51 -34.44
N SER A 305 -0.83 -1.35 -33.12
CA SER A 305 -1.56 -2.11 -32.15
C SER A 305 -2.84 -1.40 -31.71
N GLU A 306 -3.94 -2.14 -31.68
CA GLU A 306 -5.17 -1.75 -30.97
C GLU A 306 -5.35 -2.69 -29.79
N SER A 307 -5.56 -2.13 -28.59
CA SER A 307 -5.86 -2.91 -27.40
C SER A 307 -7.15 -2.48 -26.73
N LYS A 308 -7.81 -3.40 -26.07
CA LYS A 308 -9.01 -3.16 -25.27
C LYS A 308 -8.94 -4.02 -24.02
N ASP A 309 -8.86 -3.38 -22.87
CA ASP A 309 -8.69 -4.04 -21.58
C ASP A 309 -9.79 -3.61 -20.62
N LYS A 310 -10.25 -4.54 -19.79
CA LYS A 310 -11.18 -4.31 -18.70
C LYS A 310 -10.63 -4.96 -17.44
N GLN A 311 -10.57 -4.19 -16.40
CA GLN A 311 -10.18 -4.66 -15.07
C GLN A 311 -11.35 -4.50 -14.11
N TYR A 312 -11.58 -5.54 -13.32
CA TYR A 312 -12.55 -5.53 -12.21
C TYR A 312 -11.84 -5.98 -10.95
N MET A 313 -12.06 -5.28 -9.85
CA MET A 313 -11.66 -5.73 -8.53
C MET A 313 -12.79 -5.46 -7.56
N ALA A 314 -13.04 -6.40 -6.67
CA ALA A 314 -13.93 -6.21 -5.54
C ALA A 314 -13.37 -6.95 -4.32
N ALA A 315 -13.55 -6.37 -3.14
CA ALA A 315 -13.31 -7.01 -1.87
C ALA A 315 -14.37 -6.56 -0.88
N GLY A 316 -14.88 -7.48 -0.08
CA GLY A 316 -15.87 -7.12 0.92
C GLY A 316 -16.09 -8.23 1.94
N GLY A 317 -16.63 -7.86 3.10
CA GLY A 317 -16.78 -8.82 4.17
C GLY A 317 -17.67 -8.35 5.30
N ILE A 318 -17.93 -9.30 6.19
CA ILE A 318 -18.62 -9.10 7.46
C ILE A 318 -17.61 -9.39 8.57
N SER A 319 -17.37 -8.40 9.42
CA SER A 319 -16.49 -8.52 10.58
C SER A 319 -17.31 -8.46 11.87
N HIS A 320 -17.00 -9.34 12.79
CA HIS A 320 -17.56 -9.35 14.14
C HIS A 320 -16.43 -9.19 15.14
N ARG A 321 -16.53 -8.19 16.02
CA ARG A 321 -15.60 -7.99 17.14
C ARG A 321 -16.34 -8.13 18.46
N TYR A 322 -15.91 -9.08 19.26
CA TYR A 322 -16.46 -9.36 20.58
C TYR A 322 -15.41 -9.17 21.67
N PHE A 323 -15.79 -8.48 22.74
CA PHE A 323 -14.97 -8.31 23.94
C PHE A 323 -15.53 -9.18 25.03
N PHE A 324 -14.77 -10.21 25.45
CA PHE A 324 -15.15 -11.05 26.57
C PHE A 324 -15.08 -10.30 27.89
N ASN A 325 -14.06 -9.45 28.00
CA ASN A 325 -13.81 -8.51 29.09
C ASN A 325 -12.85 -7.41 28.58
N ASN A 326 -12.29 -6.60 29.47
CA ASN A 326 -11.33 -5.55 29.12
C ASN A 326 -10.00 -6.09 28.58
N ASP A 327 -9.67 -7.34 28.86
CA ASP A 327 -8.36 -7.95 28.56
C ASP A 327 -8.42 -8.95 27.40
N ALA A 328 -9.60 -9.36 26.96
CA ALA A 328 -9.75 -10.37 25.94
C ALA A 328 -10.77 -9.99 24.86
N SER A 329 -10.39 -10.13 23.62
CA SER A 329 -11.26 -9.88 22.46
C SER A 329 -11.03 -10.88 21.34
N LEU A 330 -12.09 -11.14 20.59
CA LEU A 330 -12.08 -11.95 19.37
C LEU A 330 -12.58 -11.09 18.21
N LYS A 331 -11.84 -11.06 17.13
CA LYS A 331 -12.30 -10.51 15.85
C LYS A 331 -12.35 -11.64 14.84
N THR A 332 -13.51 -11.85 14.23
CA THR A 332 -13.70 -12.82 13.14
C THR A 332 -14.24 -12.08 11.92
N THR A 333 -13.67 -12.33 10.75
CA THR A 333 -14.08 -11.75 9.48
C THR A 333 -14.29 -12.86 8.46
N ILE A 334 -15.43 -12.83 7.78
CA ILE A 334 -15.72 -13.61 6.58
C ILE A 334 -15.75 -12.63 5.42
N ALA A 335 -14.91 -12.86 4.42
CA ALA A 335 -14.75 -11.95 3.30
C ALA A 335 -14.67 -12.69 1.97
N GLY A 336 -14.99 -11.98 0.90
CA GLY A 336 -14.76 -12.40 -0.47
C GLY A 336 -13.93 -11.38 -1.21
N THR A 337 -13.04 -11.83 -2.08
CA THR A 337 -12.35 -10.97 -3.05
C THR A 337 -12.56 -11.49 -4.45
N TYR A 338 -12.62 -10.59 -5.41
CA TYR A 338 -12.73 -10.89 -6.82
C TYR A 338 -11.78 -9.99 -7.60
N SER A 339 -11.05 -10.57 -8.54
CA SER A 339 -10.29 -9.82 -9.54
C SER A 339 -10.46 -10.47 -10.92
N GLN A 340 -10.60 -9.63 -11.93
CA GLN A 340 -10.66 -10.04 -13.33
C GLN A 340 -9.86 -9.06 -14.17
N LEU A 341 -9.05 -9.60 -15.06
CA LEU A 341 -8.43 -8.89 -16.15
C LEU A 341 -8.86 -9.59 -17.44
N ASP A 342 -9.51 -8.83 -18.32
CA ASP A 342 -10.08 -9.30 -19.57
C ASP A 342 -9.68 -8.33 -20.66
N GLY A 343 -8.98 -8.82 -21.69
CA GLY A 343 -8.46 -7.93 -22.70
C GLY A 343 -7.82 -8.66 -23.87
N GLY A 344 -7.35 -7.88 -24.81
CA GLY A 344 -6.67 -8.40 -25.98
C GLY A 344 -6.07 -7.31 -26.84
N ALA A 345 -5.17 -7.73 -27.70
CA ALA A 345 -4.53 -6.88 -28.68
C ALA A 345 -4.64 -7.49 -30.08
N ILE A 346 -4.82 -6.61 -31.07
CA ILE A 346 -4.75 -6.93 -32.49
C ILE A 346 -3.68 -6.07 -33.15
N LEU A 347 -2.99 -6.64 -34.11
CA LEU A 347 -2.00 -5.93 -34.93
C LEU A 347 -2.54 -5.72 -36.32
N PHE A 348 -2.21 -4.57 -36.92
CA PHE A 348 -2.55 -4.21 -38.29
C PHE A 348 -1.32 -4.29 -39.19
N ASN A 349 -1.47 -4.82 -40.38
CA ASN A 349 -0.47 -4.74 -41.46
C ASN A 349 -0.66 -3.42 -42.27
N HIS A 350 0.26 -3.13 -43.16
CA HIS A 350 0.18 -1.93 -44.03
C HIS A 350 -1.06 -1.88 -44.93
N SER A 351 -1.74 -2.99 -45.15
CA SER A 351 -3.03 -3.07 -45.89
C SER A 351 -4.22 -2.85 -44.97
N LEU A 352 -3.99 -2.53 -43.70
CA LEU A 352 -4.99 -2.37 -42.61
C LEU A 352 -5.80 -3.67 -42.34
N GLU A 353 -5.23 -4.81 -42.65
CA GLU A 353 -5.77 -6.09 -42.23
C GLU A 353 -5.31 -6.41 -40.84
N SER A 354 -6.21 -6.86 -39.98
CA SER A 354 -5.93 -7.13 -38.57
C SER A 354 -5.72 -8.62 -38.30
N THR A 355 -4.76 -8.90 -37.39
CA THR A 355 -4.52 -10.24 -36.85
C THR A 355 -4.57 -10.21 -35.32
N PRO A 356 -5.19 -11.22 -34.68
CA PRO A 356 -5.11 -11.33 -33.22
C PRO A 356 -3.65 -11.48 -32.76
N TYR A 357 -3.25 -10.71 -31.77
CA TYR A 357 -1.91 -10.78 -31.18
C TYR A 357 -1.92 -11.30 -29.76
N MET A 358 -2.94 -10.95 -28.96
CA MET A 358 -3.08 -11.40 -27.59
C MET A 358 -4.56 -11.57 -27.22
N ASP A 359 -4.87 -12.62 -26.48
CA ASP A 359 -6.17 -12.86 -25.84
C ASP A 359 -5.97 -13.22 -24.38
N LEU A 360 -6.54 -12.43 -23.48
CA LEU A 360 -6.39 -12.56 -22.04
C LEU A 360 -7.74 -12.61 -21.35
N ASN A 361 -7.97 -13.65 -20.56
CA ASN A 361 -9.08 -13.71 -19.61
C ASN A 361 -8.61 -14.37 -18.33
N SER A 362 -8.46 -13.59 -17.27
CA SER A 362 -8.01 -14.07 -15.97
C SER A 362 -8.98 -13.66 -14.87
N LYS A 363 -9.50 -14.63 -14.12
CA LYS A 363 -10.48 -14.45 -13.04
C LYS A 363 -10.01 -15.16 -11.78
N HIS A 364 -10.01 -14.44 -10.68
CA HIS A 364 -9.68 -14.97 -9.36
C HIS A 364 -10.76 -14.60 -8.37
N THR A 365 -11.24 -15.58 -7.60
CA THR A 365 -12.19 -15.37 -6.50
C THR A 365 -11.64 -16.02 -5.26
N ASN A 366 -11.56 -15.29 -4.16
CA ASN A 366 -11.15 -15.87 -2.88
C ASN A 366 -12.29 -15.75 -1.88
N LEU A 367 -12.48 -16.81 -1.08
CA LEU A 367 -13.34 -16.82 0.10
C LEU A 367 -12.46 -16.98 1.32
N ILE A 368 -12.50 -15.99 2.22
CA ILE A 368 -11.55 -15.84 3.31
C ILE A 368 -12.29 -15.85 4.63
N LEU A 369 -11.85 -16.75 5.53
CA LEU A 369 -12.21 -16.73 6.93
C LEU A 369 -10.96 -16.40 7.74
N THR A 370 -10.96 -15.29 8.47
CA THR A 370 -9.90 -14.95 9.41
C THR A 370 -10.45 -14.73 10.81
N SER A 371 -9.76 -15.22 11.81
CA SER A 371 -10.14 -15.04 13.21
C SER A 371 -8.89 -14.74 14.05
N THR A 372 -8.95 -13.71 14.87
CA THR A 372 -7.86 -13.25 15.73
C THR A 372 -8.36 -13.11 17.16
N PHE A 373 -7.77 -13.86 18.06
CA PHE A 373 -7.95 -13.74 19.51
C PHE A 373 -6.80 -12.95 20.10
N ASN A 374 -7.11 -11.85 20.77
CA ASN A 374 -6.15 -11.01 21.47
C ASN A 374 -6.43 -11.07 22.97
N ARG A 375 -5.41 -11.37 23.76
CA ARG A 375 -5.50 -11.42 25.22
C ARG A 375 -4.34 -10.71 25.88
N LYS A 376 -4.67 -9.83 26.80
CA LYS A 376 -3.77 -9.22 27.74
C LYS A 376 -3.75 -10.06 29.01
N PHE A 377 -2.63 -10.67 29.33
CA PHE A 377 -2.45 -11.48 30.53
C PHE A 377 -2.01 -10.64 31.73
N SER A 378 -1.27 -9.58 31.46
CA SER A 378 -0.84 -8.60 32.47
C SER A 378 -0.49 -7.28 31.79
N ASN A 379 -0.16 -6.25 32.55
CA ASN A 379 0.32 -4.96 32.02
C ASN A 379 1.61 -5.09 31.21
N ARG A 380 2.34 -6.21 31.37
CA ARG A 380 3.60 -6.49 30.69
C ARG A 380 3.49 -7.56 29.60
N PHE A 381 2.38 -8.31 29.53
CA PHE A 381 2.26 -9.42 28.59
C PHE A 381 0.93 -9.40 27.85
N THR A 382 1.02 -9.23 26.52
CA THR A 382 -0.10 -9.36 25.60
C THR A 382 0.24 -10.41 24.54
N ASN A 383 -0.72 -11.26 24.22
CA ASN A 383 -0.61 -12.29 23.19
C ASN A 383 -1.76 -12.17 22.19
N LYS A 384 -1.45 -12.45 20.93
CA LYS A 384 -2.37 -12.46 19.81
C LYS A 384 -2.20 -13.78 19.04
N ILE A 385 -3.28 -14.53 18.88
CA ILE A 385 -3.31 -15.76 18.08
C ILE A 385 -4.30 -15.56 16.96
N GLY A 386 -3.93 -15.92 15.74
CA GLY A 386 -4.80 -15.82 14.59
C GLY A 386 -4.70 -17.01 13.66
N PHE A 387 -5.78 -17.21 12.93
CA PHE A 387 -5.94 -18.25 11.91
C PHE A 387 -6.60 -17.63 10.68
N THR A 388 -6.15 -18.02 9.48
CA THR A 388 -6.77 -17.63 8.22
C THR A 388 -6.89 -18.84 7.30
N TYR A 389 -8.08 -19.04 6.76
CA TYR A 389 -8.37 -19.98 5.68
C TYR A 389 -8.77 -19.17 4.44
N ASN A 390 -8.02 -19.29 3.36
CA ASN A 390 -8.27 -18.63 2.08
C ASN A 390 -8.52 -19.71 1.01
N ALA A 391 -9.78 -19.91 0.61
CA ALA A 391 -10.16 -20.75 -0.52
C ALA A 391 -10.09 -19.92 -1.81
N MET A 392 -9.21 -20.29 -2.71
CA MET A 392 -8.90 -19.58 -3.95
C MET A 392 -9.46 -20.33 -5.15
N PHE A 393 -10.33 -19.70 -5.93
CA PHE A 393 -10.88 -20.19 -7.18
C PHE A 393 -10.28 -19.39 -8.32
N TYR A 394 -9.81 -20.06 -9.35
CA TYR A 394 -9.16 -19.43 -10.48
C TYR A 394 -9.67 -19.99 -11.82
N GLN A 395 -9.77 -19.10 -12.77
CA GLN A 395 -9.97 -19.42 -14.17
C GLN A 395 -9.16 -18.42 -15.00
N MET A 396 -8.17 -18.91 -15.72
CA MET A 396 -7.29 -18.06 -16.50
C MET A 396 -7.01 -18.69 -17.86
N ASN A 397 -6.89 -17.83 -18.86
CA ASN A 397 -6.42 -18.15 -20.20
C ASN A 397 -5.65 -16.94 -20.72
N LEU A 398 -4.43 -17.17 -21.14
CA LEU A 398 -3.62 -16.22 -21.86
C LEU A 398 -3.07 -16.92 -23.10
N ALA A 399 -3.32 -16.34 -24.26
CA ALA A 399 -2.76 -16.78 -25.51
C ALA A 399 -2.13 -15.58 -26.24
N ILE A 400 -0.94 -15.78 -26.78
CA ILE A 400 -0.15 -14.75 -27.47
C ILE A 400 0.34 -15.34 -28.79
N ALA A 401 0.34 -14.56 -29.87
CA ALA A 401 0.97 -14.95 -31.11
C ALA A 401 2.50 -14.90 -30.94
N PRO A 402 3.24 -15.99 -31.20
CA PRO A 402 4.70 -16.01 -31.09
C PRO A 402 5.37 -15.01 -32.02
N TYR A 403 4.80 -14.88 -33.22
CA TYR A 403 5.21 -13.88 -34.21
C TYR A 403 3.98 -13.25 -34.88
N GLU A 404 4.20 -12.11 -35.51
CA GLU A 404 3.17 -11.44 -36.30
C GLU A 404 2.58 -12.38 -37.33
N ALA A 405 1.25 -12.31 -37.50
CA ALA A 405 0.47 -13.15 -38.43
C ALA A 405 0.43 -14.65 -38.11
N GLU A 406 1.00 -15.10 -37.01
CA GLU A 406 0.83 -16.47 -36.51
C GLU A 406 -0.45 -16.62 -35.67
N SER A 407 -0.86 -17.86 -35.48
CA SER A 407 -1.99 -18.16 -34.60
C SER A 407 -1.60 -17.99 -33.14
N LEU A 408 -2.58 -17.61 -32.33
CA LEU A 408 -2.41 -17.51 -30.87
C LEU A 408 -2.00 -18.86 -30.26
N GLU A 409 -0.96 -18.86 -29.46
CA GLU A 409 -0.52 -20.00 -28.68
C GLU A 409 -0.83 -19.79 -27.19
N THR A 410 -1.25 -20.86 -26.51
CA THR A 410 -1.56 -20.78 -25.07
C THR A 410 -0.28 -20.69 -24.27
N VAL A 411 -0.10 -19.57 -23.56
CA VAL A 411 1.01 -19.30 -22.64
C VAL A 411 0.67 -19.70 -21.20
N SER A 412 -0.54 -19.42 -20.77
CA SER A 412 -1.00 -19.80 -19.42
C SER A 412 -2.46 -20.20 -19.44
N GLN A 413 -2.78 -21.35 -18.86
CA GLN A 413 -4.17 -21.80 -18.77
C GLN A 413 -4.38 -22.65 -17.53
N GLY A 414 -5.40 -22.28 -16.76
CA GLY A 414 -5.79 -23.05 -15.59
C GLY A 414 -7.22 -22.76 -15.16
N LYS A 415 -7.91 -23.79 -14.66
CA LYS A 415 -9.23 -23.66 -14.02
C LYS A 415 -9.30 -24.63 -12.85
N GLY A 416 -9.69 -24.13 -11.68
CA GLY A 416 -9.79 -24.97 -10.50
C GLY A 416 -9.89 -24.19 -9.21
N ASN A 417 -9.51 -24.85 -8.13
CA ASN A 417 -9.43 -24.24 -6.80
C ASN A 417 -8.23 -24.78 -6.02
N THR A 418 -7.80 -24.01 -5.05
CA THR A 418 -6.77 -24.38 -4.08
C THR A 418 -7.03 -23.60 -2.78
N SER A 419 -6.24 -23.82 -1.76
CA SER A 419 -6.36 -23.08 -0.51
C SER A 419 -4.99 -22.73 0.06
N LEU A 420 -4.91 -21.53 0.65
CA LEU A 420 -3.81 -21.13 1.52
C LEU A 420 -4.33 -21.09 2.96
N ILE A 421 -3.74 -21.93 3.81
CA ILE A 421 -4.11 -22.06 5.22
C ILE A 421 -2.97 -21.47 6.03
N SER A 422 -3.27 -20.60 6.98
CA SER A 422 -2.22 -19.99 7.81
C SER A 422 -2.66 -19.77 9.25
N ALA A 423 -1.69 -19.79 10.15
CA ALA A 423 -1.89 -19.48 11.55
C ALA A 423 -0.67 -18.74 12.11
N TYR A 424 -0.89 -17.93 13.13
CA TYR A 424 0.18 -17.24 13.82
C TYR A 424 -0.05 -17.11 15.32
N ASN A 425 1.04 -16.96 16.03
CA ASN A 425 1.08 -16.52 17.42
C ASN A 425 2.05 -15.33 17.52
N SER A 426 1.65 -14.27 18.19
CA SER A 426 2.46 -13.07 18.40
C SER A 426 2.33 -12.60 19.84
N SER A 427 3.46 -12.40 20.50
CA SER A 427 3.55 -12.00 21.90
C SER A 427 4.35 -10.72 22.06
N SER A 428 3.88 -9.81 22.90
CA SER A 428 4.61 -8.62 23.33
C SER A 428 4.82 -8.70 24.84
N VAL A 429 6.09 -8.62 25.27
CA VAL A 429 6.49 -8.75 26.66
C VAL A 429 7.33 -7.53 27.08
N GLY A 430 6.84 -6.76 28.03
CA GLY A 430 7.62 -5.73 28.72
C GLY A 430 8.57 -6.39 29.71
N LEU A 431 9.82 -6.65 29.30
CA LEU A 431 10.85 -7.23 30.17
C LEU A 431 11.17 -6.33 31.36
N THR A 432 11.24 -5.04 31.07
CA THR A 432 11.39 -3.95 32.04
C THR A 432 10.58 -2.72 31.56
N GLU A 433 10.62 -1.64 32.28
CA GLU A 433 10.02 -0.35 31.83
C GLU A 433 10.63 0.20 30.55
N ARG A 434 11.88 -0.21 30.23
CA ARG A 434 12.65 0.29 29.09
C ARG A 434 12.83 -0.73 27.98
N TRP A 435 12.60 -2.00 28.25
CA TRP A 435 12.82 -3.10 27.30
C TRP A 435 11.51 -3.78 26.96
N THR A 436 11.18 -3.86 25.70
CA THR A 436 10.04 -4.60 25.17
C THR A 436 10.53 -5.65 24.17
N LEU A 437 10.14 -6.89 24.37
CA LEU A 437 10.37 -8.02 23.48
C LEU A 437 9.08 -8.35 22.75
N ASN A 438 9.12 -8.33 21.42
CA ASN A 438 8.07 -8.86 20.56
C ASN A 438 8.59 -10.15 19.91
N ALA A 439 7.85 -11.24 20.05
CA ALA A 439 8.21 -12.53 19.47
C ALA A 439 6.98 -13.19 18.87
N GLY A 440 7.14 -13.83 17.74
CA GLY A 440 6.04 -14.50 17.06
C GLY A 440 6.51 -15.59 16.11
N ILE A 441 5.55 -16.40 15.71
CA ILE A 441 5.71 -17.45 14.71
C ILE A 441 4.49 -17.40 13.79
N TYR A 442 4.73 -17.50 12.50
CA TYR A 442 3.72 -17.64 11.47
C TYR A 442 3.96 -18.95 10.71
N GLY A 443 2.90 -19.61 10.31
CA GLY A 443 2.96 -20.80 9.47
C GLY A 443 1.92 -20.75 8.38
N GLN A 444 2.25 -21.22 7.18
CA GLN A 444 1.32 -21.35 6.07
C GLN A 444 1.51 -22.61 5.27
N PHE A 445 0.43 -23.07 4.65
CA PHE A 445 0.34 -24.28 3.84
C PHE A 445 -0.49 -24.02 2.58
N LEU A 446 0.09 -24.31 1.40
CA LEU A 446 -0.55 -24.19 0.10
C LEU A 446 -0.97 -25.58 -0.38
N THR A 447 -2.28 -25.80 -0.56
CA THR A 447 -2.81 -27.10 -0.97
C THR A 447 -2.58 -27.42 -2.44
N LEU A 448 -2.24 -26.44 -3.29
CA LEU A 448 -1.97 -26.61 -4.72
C LEU A 448 -0.87 -27.65 -4.99
N ASN A 449 0.18 -27.61 -4.17
CA ASN A 449 1.40 -28.41 -4.35
C ASN A 449 1.98 -28.90 -3.01
N ASN A 450 1.20 -28.83 -1.91
CA ASN A 450 1.55 -29.25 -0.58
C ASN A 450 2.82 -28.58 0.01
N LYS A 451 3.13 -27.36 -0.41
CA LYS A 451 4.24 -26.58 0.15
C LYS A 451 3.82 -25.89 1.44
N TRP A 452 4.76 -25.75 2.35
CA TRP A 452 4.56 -25.10 3.64
C TRP A 452 5.76 -24.25 4.05
N SER A 453 5.53 -23.29 4.95
CA SER A 453 6.58 -22.50 5.57
C SER A 453 6.30 -22.28 7.06
N VAL A 454 7.39 -22.11 7.82
CA VAL A 454 7.35 -21.67 9.24
C VAL A 454 8.30 -20.51 9.41
N GLU A 455 7.82 -19.42 10.00
CA GLU A 455 8.43 -18.12 9.96
C GLU A 455 8.55 -17.51 11.36
N PRO A 456 9.65 -17.79 12.10
CA PRO A 456 9.93 -17.12 13.37
C PRO A 456 10.25 -15.65 13.16
N ARG A 457 9.77 -14.79 14.07
CA ARG A 457 10.00 -13.34 14.08
C ARG A 457 10.26 -12.88 15.50
N ILE A 458 11.23 -12.01 15.66
CA ILE A 458 11.62 -11.46 16.94
C ILE A 458 12.01 -9.98 16.80
N GLY A 459 11.63 -9.19 17.77
CA GLY A 459 12.00 -7.78 17.84
C GLY A 459 12.23 -7.34 19.28
N LEU A 460 13.28 -6.58 19.49
CA LEU A 460 13.66 -6.03 20.78
C LEU A 460 13.71 -4.51 20.68
N LYS A 461 12.98 -3.82 21.53
CA LYS A 461 12.94 -2.34 21.63
C LYS A 461 13.49 -1.89 22.97
N TRP A 462 14.40 -0.94 22.93
CA TRP A 462 15.04 -0.36 24.11
C TRP A 462 14.84 1.16 24.15
N GLN A 463 14.12 1.64 25.15
CA GLN A 463 14.00 3.05 25.46
C GLN A 463 15.19 3.47 26.32
N ALA A 464 16.34 3.80 25.68
CA ALA A 464 17.60 4.11 26.37
C ALA A 464 17.48 5.37 27.25
N THR A 465 16.82 6.41 26.68
CA THR A 465 16.50 7.65 27.38
C THR A 465 15.08 8.11 26.99
N PRO A 466 14.50 9.12 27.66
CA PRO A 466 13.22 9.69 27.21
C PRO A 466 13.19 10.18 25.77
N LYS A 467 14.36 10.48 25.19
CA LYS A 467 14.49 10.98 23.81
C LYS A 467 15.03 9.97 22.83
N ALA A 468 15.73 8.92 23.29
CA ALA A 468 16.44 7.97 22.43
C ALA A 468 15.84 6.55 22.57
N THR A 469 15.47 5.97 21.44
CA THR A 469 14.95 4.61 21.33
C THR A 469 15.80 3.83 20.34
N PHE A 470 16.20 2.61 20.69
CA PHE A 470 16.85 1.66 19.81
C PHE A 470 15.92 0.46 19.61
N ALA A 471 15.93 -0.12 18.44
CA ALA A 471 15.23 -1.36 18.18
C ALA A 471 16.00 -2.24 17.20
N LEU A 472 15.86 -3.54 17.34
CA LEU A 472 16.38 -4.58 16.45
C LEU A 472 15.25 -5.55 16.16
N ALA A 473 15.06 -5.87 14.90
CA ALA A 473 14.12 -6.91 14.49
C ALA A 473 14.76 -7.86 13.49
N TYR A 474 14.41 -9.14 13.62
CA TYR A 474 14.68 -10.22 12.69
C TYR A 474 13.40 -10.98 12.40
N GLY A 475 13.20 -11.39 11.16
CA GLY A 475 12.07 -12.22 10.79
C GLY A 475 12.32 -13.02 9.52
N MET A 476 11.68 -14.18 9.48
CA MET A 476 11.52 -14.98 8.27
C MET A 476 10.13 -14.73 7.68
N TYR A 477 10.05 -14.72 6.36
CA TYR A 477 8.88 -14.38 5.59
C TYR A 477 8.80 -15.27 4.37
N SER A 478 7.59 -15.56 3.89
CA SER A 478 7.43 -16.23 2.62
C SER A 478 6.16 -15.76 1.89
N ARG A 479 6.15 -15.92 0.56
CA ARG A 479 5.05 -15.56 -0.30
C ARG A 479 4.88 -16.58 -1.42
N MET A 480 3.65 -16.96 -1.70
CA MET A 480 3.31 -17.70 -2.91
C MET A 480 3.39 -16.80 -4.15
N GLU A 481 3.64 -17.38 -5.30
CA GLU A 481 3.58 -16.63 -6.56
C GLU A 481 2.12 -16.32 -6.96
N LYS A 482 1.93 -15.40 -7.90
CA LYS A 482 0.62 -15.20 -8.52
C LYS A 482 0.18 -16.49 -9.24
N MET A 483 -1.13 -16.75 -9.28
CA MET A 483 -1.65 -18.02 -9.83
C MET A 483 -1.28 -18.25 -11.30
N ASP A 484 -1.13 -17.17 -12.09
CA ASP A 484 -0.69 -17.23 -13.48
C ASP A 484 0.68 -17.90 -13.65
N VAL A 485 1.59 -17.68 -12.72
CA VAL A 485 2.94 -18.27 -12.73
C VAL A 485 2.91 -19.80 -12.59
N TYR A 486 2.00 -20.35 -11.77
CA TYR A 486 1.90 -21.80 -11.56
C TYR A 486 1.35 -22.54 -12.78
N PHE A 487 0.60 -21.86 -13.64
CA PHE A 487 -0.13 -22.48 -14.76
C PHE A 487 0.42 -22.15 -16.14
N VAL A 488 1.70 -21.77 -16.19
CA VAL A 488 2.43 -21.58 -17.45
C VAL A 488 2.53 -22.89 -18.23
N LYS A 489 2.34 -22.81 -19.52
CA LYS A 489 2.50 -23.88 -20.50
C LYS A 489 3.60 -23.51 -21.49
N THR A 490 4.39 -24.47 -21.93
CA THR A 490 5.42 -24.27 -22.95
C THR A 490 5.18 -25.20 -24.14
N LYS A 491 5.63 -24.82 -25.33
CA LYS A 491 5.54 -25.69 -26.55
C LYS A 491 6.10 -27.08 -26.30
N SER A 492 7.17 -27.21 -25.53
CA SER A 492 7.83 -28.47 -25.22
C SER A 492 7.06 -29.40 -24.30
N THR A 493 6.17 -28.83 -23.47
CA THR A 493 5.40 -29.58 -22.45
C THR A 493 3.94 -29.79 -22.80
N GLY A 494 3.44 -29.14 -23.86
CA GLY A 494 2.07 -29.21 -24.29
C GLY A 494 1.08 -28.76 -23.20
N ASP A 495 0.15 -29.64 -22.81
CA ASP A 495 -0.87 -29.30 -21.83
C ASP A 495 -0.42 -29.28 -20.34
N LYS A 496 0.82 -29.66 -20.05
CA LYS A 496 1.31 -29.71 -18.68
C LYS A 496 1.75 -28.32 -18.19
N SER A 497 1.26 -27.91 -17.02
CA SER A 497 1.74 -26.72 -16.34
C SER A 497 3.13 -26.98 -15.75
N VAL A 498 4.13 -26.20 -16.19
CA VAL A 498 5.56 -26.44 -15.88
C VAL A 498 5.96 -25.95 -14.49
N ASN A 499 5.26 -24.95 -13.95
CA ASN A 499 5.62 -24.24 -12.73
C ASN A 499 4.77 -24.63 -11.49
N LYS A 500 3.90 -25.65 -11.61
CA LYS A 500 2.95 -26.00 -10.55
C LYS A 500 3.62 -26.38 -9.22
N GLU A 501 4.83 -26.95 -9.29
CA GLU A 501 5.59 -27.40 -8.10
C GLU A 501 6.47 -26.31 -7.47
N LEU A 502 6.41 -25.06 -7.92
CA LEU A 502 7.18 -23.98 -7.33
C LEU A 502 6.84 -23.83 -5.84
N ASP A 503 7.89 -23.66 -5.03
CA ASP A 503 7.80 -23.36 -3.60
C ASP A 503 7.55 -21.87 -3.38
N PHE A 504 7.31 -21.46 -2.16
CA PHE A 504 7.25 -20.05 -1.75
C PHE A 504 8.58 -19.36 -2.03
N THR A 505 8.53 -18.14 -2.54
CA THR A 505 9.64 -17.19 -2.41
C THR A 505 9.79 -16.81 -0.96
N LYS A 506 10.98 -16.97 -0.38
CA LYS A 506 11.27 -16.74 1.03
C LYS A 506 12.19 -15.54 1.22
N ALA A 507 12.08 -14.87 2.36
CA ALA A 507 12.92 -13.74 2.74
C ALA A 507 13.31 -13.80 4.21
N GLN A 508 14.48 -13.24 4.53
CA GLN A 508 14.93 -12.96 5.89
C GLN A 508 15.22 -11.47 5.98
N HIS A 509 14.64 -10.79 6.97
CA HIS A 509 14.87 -9.37 7.21
C HIS A 509 15.60 -9.20 8.55
N VAL A 510 16.65 -8.40 8.54
CA VAL A 510 17.29 -7.83 9.74
C VAL A 510 17.17 -6.32 9.63
N MET A 511 16.62 -5.69 10.65
CA MET A 511 16.43 -4.24 10.66
C MET A 511 16.77 -3.66 12.03
N LEU A 512 17.64 -2.65 12.05
CA LEU A 512 17.90 -1.83 13.22
C LEU A 512 17.10 -0.53 13.10
N SER A 513 16.78 0.08 14.22
CA SER A 513 16.17 1.42 14.24
C SER A 513 16.74 2.23 15.40
N PHE A 514 17.13 3.44 15.10
CA PHE A 514 17.47 4.47 16.06
C PHE A 514 16.50 5.64 15.91
N GLY A 515 15.69 5.90 16.93
CA GLY A 515 14.79 7.03 17.00
C GLY A 515 15.29 8.05 18.00
N TYR A 516 15.34 9.34 17.62
CA TYR A 516 15.76 10.42 18.49
C TYR A 516 14.81 11.61 18.42
N LYS A 517 14.22 11.98 19.55
CA LYS A 517 13.40 13.17 19.71
C LYS A 517 14.29 14.40 19.91
N ILE A 518 14.51 15.15 18.85
CA ILE A 518 15.26 16.41 18.89
C ILE A 518 14.49 17.41 19.75
N SER A 519 13.17 17.49 19.56
CA SER A 519 12.25 18.27 20.36
C SER A 519 10.88 17.56 20.41
N ASP A 520 9.90 18.11 21.13
CA ASP A 520 8.51 17.58 21.15
C ASP A 520 7.83 17.57 19.78
N ARG A 521 8.44 18.20 18.78
CA ARG A 521 7.86 18.44 17.44
C ARG A 521 8.79 18.04 16.32
N MET A 522 9.97 17.51 16.64
CA MET A 522 10.99 17.16 15.65
C MET A 522 11.66 15.85 16.00
N ASN A 523 11.58 14.90 15.11
CA ASN A 523 12.12 13.56 15.25
C ASN A 523 13.12 13.24 14.16
N LEU A 524 14.14 12.48 14.53
CA LEU A 524 15.07 11.82 13.64
C LEU A 524 14.90 10.31 13.80
N LYS A 525 14.80 9.58 12.70
CA LYS A 525 14.77 8.12 12.64
C LYS A 525 15.80 7.62 11.64
N ILE A 526 16.61 6.64 12.02
CA ILE A 526 17.64 6.02 11.19
C ILE A 526 17.44 4.51 11.26
N GLU A 527 17.28 3.85 10.11
CA GLU A 527 16.96 2.44 10.01
C GLU A 527 17.86 1.73 8.97
N PRO A 528 19.04 1.24 9.36
CA PRO A 528 19.79 0.33 8.52
C PRO A 528 19.14 -1.03 8.46
N TYR A 529 19.17 -1.66 7.28
CA TYR A 529 18.52 -2.95 7.04
C TYR A 529 19.31 -3.83 6.08
N ILE A 530 19.04 -5.12 6.16
CA ILE A 530 19.44 -6.12 5.18
C ILE A 530 18.28 -7.11 4.98
N GLN A 531 18.01 -7.45 3.73
CA GLN A 531 17.05 -8.46 3.32
C GLN A 531 17.75 -9.48 2.44
N PHE A 532 17.58 -10.75 2.75
CA PHE A 532 18.02 -11.87 1.92
C PHE A 532 16.79 -12.60 1.40
N LEU A 533 16.69 -12.74 0.08
CA LEU A 533 15.65 -13.54 -0.56
C LEU A 533 16.25 -14.86 -1.05
N HIS A 534 15.52 -15.94 -0.93
CA HIS A 534 15.92 -17.27 -1.38
C HIS A 534 14.72 -18.06 -1.88
N ASP A 535 14.98 -19.15 -2.55
CA ASP A 535 13.98 -19.96 -3.24
C ASP A 535 13.16 -19.12 -4.27
N VAL A 536 13.78 -18.10 -4.85
CA VAL A 536 13.16 -17.22 -5.84
C VAL A 536 13.03 -17.97 -7.16
N PRO A 537 11.87 -17.94 -7.82
CA PRO A 537 11.72 -18.51 -9.16
C PRO A 537 12.58 -17.78 -10.20
N VAL A 538 13.37 -18.55 -10.95
CA VAL A 538 14.25 -18.11 -12.03
C VAL A 538 14.19 -19.10 -13.17
N MET A 539 14.51 -18.69 -14.39
CA MET A 539 14.83 -19.65 -15.46
C MET A 539 16.15 -20.35 -15.15
N ALA A 540 16.26 -21.64 -15.50
CA ALA A 540 17.34 -22.50 -15.00
C ALA A 540 18.75 -22.03 -15.35
N ASP A 541 18.99 -21.50 -16.55
CA ASP A 541 20.29 -21.29 -17.13
C ASP A 541 20.50 -19.86 -17.67
N CYS A 542 19.71 -18.88 -17.21
CA CYS A 542 19.83 -17.49 -17.63
C CYS A 542 19.61 -16.50 -16.51
N SER A 543 19.66 -15.20 -16.82
CA SER A 543 19.52 -14.10 -15.87
C SER A 543 18.10 -13.85 -15.40
N TYR A 544 17.07 -14.40 -16.04
CA TYR A 544 15.66 -14.11 -15.70
C TYR A 544 15.33 -14.47 -14.26
N SER A 545 14.63 -13.54 -13.59
CA SER A 545 14.13 -13.72 -12.21
C SER A 545 12.80 -12.97 -12.02
N VAL A 546 11.86 -13.59 -11.33
CA VAL A 546 10.58 -12.94 -10.95
C VAL A 546 10.77 -11.68 -10.10
N LEU A 547 11.93 -11.48 -9.46
CA LEU A 547 12.23 -10.26 -8.71
C LEU A 547 12.28 -8.99 -9.59
N ASN A 548 12.47 -9.16 -10.90
CA ASN A 548 12.51 -8.06 -11.86
C ASN A 548 11.26 -7.98 -12.74
N ARG A 549 10.29 -8.84 -12.47
CA ARG A 549 9.07 -8.94 -13.27
C ARG A 549 8.35 -7.59 -13.32
N SER A 550 8.11 -7.11 -14.52
CA SER A 550 7.32 -5.91 -14.82
C SER A 550 6.07 -6.22 -15.65
N ASP A 551 6.06 -7.37 -16.32
CA ASP A 551 4.98 -7.83 -17.17
C ASP A 551 3.95 -8.62 -16.35
N PHE A 552 2.69 -8.59 -16.79
CA PHE A 552 1.63 -9.27 -16.07
C PHE A 552 1.65 -10.80 -16.24
N TYR A 553 2.44 -11.35 -17.15
CA TYR A 553 2.54 -12.79 -17.43
C TYR A 553 3.96 -13.33 -17.35
N VAL A 554 4.07 -14.64 -17.34
CA VAL A 554 5.32 -15.43 -17.43
C VAL A 554 5.05 -16.54 -18.45
N GLU A 555 6.00 -16.80 -19.33
CA GLU A 555 5.87 -17.81 -20.39
C GLU A 555 6.87 -18.96 -20.28
N ASP A 556 7.73 -18.93 -19.27
CA ASP A 556 8.86 -19.85 -19.13
C ASP A 556 8.72 -20.82 -17.95
N ALA A 557 9.46 -21.94 -18.07
CA ALA A 557 9.66 -22.87 -16.99
C ALA A 557 10.62 -22.27 -15.94
N LEU A 558 10.20 -22.26 -14.70
CA LEU A 558 10.93 -21.69 -13.59
C LEU A 558 11.36 -22.73 -12.55
N VAL A 559 12.44 -22.44 -11.84
CA VAL A 559 12.97 -23.24 -10.73
C VAL A 559 13.30 -22.35 -9.52
N ASN A 560 13.11 -22.85 -8.31
CA ASN A 560 13.37 -22.12 -7.06
C ASN A 560 14.87 -22.09 -6.68
N LYS A 561 15.75 -21.60 -7.57
CA LYS A 561 17.21 -21.50 -7.35
C LYS A 561 17.71 -20.07 -7.15
N GLY A 562 16.88 -19.09 -7.46
CA GLY A 562 17.24 -17.68 -7.38
C GLY A 562 17.44 -17.20 -5.95
N ARG A 563 18.22 -16.13 -5.84
CA ARG A 563 18.48 -15.42 -4.57
C ARG A 563 18.37 -13.92 -4.79
N GLY A 564 18.09 -13.18 -3.71
CA GLY A 564 18.11 -11.72 -3.71
C GLY A 564 18.81 -11.20 -2.46
N ARG A 565 19.35 -9.97 -2.55
CA ARG A 565 19.95 -9.26 -1.43
C ARG A 565 19.69 -7.77 -1.58
N ASN A 566 19.05 -7.18 -0.56
CA ASN A 566 18.86 -5.74 -0.47
C ASN A 566 19.52 -5.25 0.82
N ILE A 567 20.42 -4.29 0.71
CA ILE A 567 21.11 -3.67 1.84
C ILE A 567 20.95 -2.17 1.72
N GLY A 568 20.62 -1.50 2.81
CA GLY A 568 20.48 -0.07 2.77
C GLY A 568 20.30 0.58 4.15
N ILE A 569 20.11 1.88 4.11
CA ILE A 569 19.84 2.73 5.26
C ILE A 569 18.77 3.73 4.92
N ASP A 570 17.76 3.80 5.77
CA ASP A 570 16.67 4.76 5.71
C ASP A 570 16.86 5.84 6.77
N ILE A 571 16.68 7.10 6.38
CA ILE A 571 16.80 8.25 7.28
C ILE A 571 15.57 9.12 7.12
N THR A 572 14.92 9.47 8.23
CA THR A 572 13.78 10.40 8.23
C THR A 572 13.98 11.47 9.29
N LEU A 573 13.95 12.72 8.87
CA LEU A 573 13.86 13.89 9.74
C LEU A 573 12.51 14.53 9.52
N GLU A 574 11.69 14.59 10.57
CA GLU A 574 10.33 15.11 10.47
C GLU A 574 10.07 16.17 11.51
N ARG A 575 9.52 17.29 11.08
CA ARG A 575 8.91 18.30 11.94
C ARG A 575 7.40 18.30 11.74
N PHE A 576 6.69 18.01 12.82
CA PHE A 576 5.23 18.07 12.84
C PHE A 576 4.72 19.51 12.71
N LEU A 577 3.50 19.65 12.22
CA LEU A 577 2.87 20.96 12.02
C LEU A 577 2.85 21.76 13.33
N GLU A 578 3.42 22.93 13.29
CA GLU A 578 3.39 23.91 14.37
C GLU A 578 3.31 25.30 13.80
N LYS A 579 2.37 26.09 14.31
CA LYS A 579 2.12 27.46 13.80
C LYS A 579 1.94 27.46 12.27
N GLY A 580 1.35 26.41 11.75
CA GLY A 580 1.07 26.21 10.33
C GLY A 580 2.27 25.77 9.49
N LEU A 581 3.46 25.47 10.03
CA LEU A 581 4.62 25.00 9.29
C LEU A 581 4.94 23.54 9.65
N TYR A 582 5.13 22.71 8.64
CA TYR A 582 5.67 21.36 8.77
C TYR A 582 6.68 21.08 7.66
N TYR A 583 7.57 20.13 7.89
CA TYR A 583 8.45 19.59 6.85
C TYR A 583 8.90 18.17 7.20
N MET A 584 9.25 17.43 6.17
CA MET A 584 9.85 16.12 6.28
C MET A 584 10.94 15.99 5.22
N ILE A 585 12.10 15.50 5.65
CA ILE A 585 13.18 15.07 4.77
C ILE A 585 13.37 13.58 5.01
N SER A 586 13.19 12.79 3.97
CA SER A 586 13.43 11.36 4.03
C SER A 586 14.44 10.95 2.95
N GLY A 587 15.28 9.99 3.25
CA GLY A 587 16.25 9.48 2.30
C GLY A 587 16.49 7.99 2.51
N SER A 588 16.77 7.30 1.42
CA SER A 588 17.19 5.91 1.40
C SER A 588 18.39 5.76 0.49
N LEU A 589 19.43 5.09 0.98
CA LEU A 589 20.57 4.65 0.18
C LEU A 589 20.60 3.13 0.21
N PHE A 590 20.63 2.50 -0.96
CA PHE A 590 20.51 1.04 -1.03
C PHE A 590 21.20 0.42 -2.23
N ASP A 591 21.55 -0.87 -2.10
CA ASP A 591 22.00 -1.74 -3.17
C ASP A 591 21.10 -2.99 -3.19
N SER A 592 20.48 -3.24 -4.33
CA SER A 592 19.57 -4.36 -4.55
C SER A 592 20.10 -5.23 -5.67
N ARG A 593 20.38 -6.50 -5.36
CA ARG A 593 20.93 -7.47 -6.31
C ARG A 593 20.19 -8.78 -6.25
N TYR A 594 20.25 -9.51 -7.36
CA TYR A 594 19.73 -10.87 -7.45
C TYR A 594 20.72 -11.79 -8.13
N ARG A 595 20.55 -13.08 -7.91
CA ARG A 595 21.28 -14.15 -8.55
C ARG A 595 20.33 -14.93 -9.45
N GLY A 596 20.61 -14.97 -10.76
CA GLY A 596 19.86 -15.72 -11.77
C GLY A 596 20.04 -17.23 -11.66
N GLY A 597 19.40 -17.98 -12.55
CA GLY A 597 19.56 -19.43 -12.66
C GLY A 597 20.94 -19.86 -13.17
N ASP A 598 21.61 -19.00 -13.91
CA ASP A 598 23.01 -19.13 -14.34
C ASP A 598 24.02 -19.00 -13.19
N GLY A 599 23.56 -18.65 -12.00
CA GLY A 599 24.41 -18.50 -10.81
C GLY A 599 25.14 -17.16 -10.71
N VAL A 600 24.92 -16.22 -11.63
CA VAL A 600 25.58 -14.90 -11.66
C VAL A 600 24.77 -13.86 -10.88
N TRP A 601 25.47 -12.93 -10.21
CA TRP A 601 24.85 -11.83 -9.48
C TRP A 601 24.70 -10.60 -10.37
N TYR A 602 23.49 -10.10 -10.48
CA TYR A 602 23.10 -8.91 -11.25
C TYR A 602 22.47 -7.86 -10.34
N ASN A 603 22.34 -6.62 -10.81
CA ASN A 603 21.47 -5.64 -10.18
C ASN A 603 20.00 -6.02 -10.42
N THR A 604 19.10 -5.72 -9.47
CA THR A 604 17.67 -5.74 -9.81
C THR A 604 17.30 -4.56 -10.73
N LYS A 605 16.23 -4.70 -11.51
CA LYS A 605 15.65 -3.61 -12.30
C LYS A 605 15.43 -2.34 -11.44
N PHE A 606 15.00 -2.53 -10.20
CA PHE A 606 14.62 -1.47 -9.26
C PHE A 606 15.78 -0.99 -8.37
N ASN A 607 17.03 -1.38 -8.66
CA ASN A 607 18.21 -0.89 -7.94
C ASN A 607 18.54 0.55 -8.34
N ARG A 608 17.72 1.48 -7.86
CA ARG A 608 17.88 2.94 -8.07
C ARG A 608 19.02 3.55 -7.26
N ASN A 609 19.57 2.83 -6.30
CA ASN A 609 20.65 3.17 -5.37
C ASN A 609 20.28 4.23 -4.33
N TYR A 610 19.44 5.22 -4.66
CA TYR A 610 19.01 6.25 -3.71
C TYR A 610 17.66 6.84 -4.06
N VAL A 611 16.96 7.28 -3.01
CA VAL A 611 15.75 8.10 -3.09
C VAL A 611 15.82 9.14 -1.98
N ILE A 612 15.63 10.42 -2.31
CA ILE A 612 15.64 11.53 -1.34
C ILE A 612 14.38 12.34 -1.57
N ASN A 613 13.58 12.52 -0.52
CA ASN A 613 12.37 13.34 -0.55
C ASN A 613 12.53 14.54 0.36
N GLY A 614 12.13 15.70 -0.12
CA GLY A 614 11.92 16.91 0.66
C GLY A 614 10.47 17.34 0.54
N LEU A 615 9.78 17.41 1.67
CA LEU A 615 8.39 17.83 1.77
C LEU A 615 8.30 19.01 2.71
N ILE A 616 7.65 20.11 2.29
CA ILE A 616 7.39 21.27 3.12
C ILE A 616 5.99 21.81 2.87
N GLY A 617 5.33 22.23 3.92
CA GLY A 617 4.02 22.88 3.80
C GLY A 617 3.80 23.97 4.83
N LYS A 618 3.04 24.96 4.42
CA LYS A 618 2.67 26.09 5.25
C LYS A 618 1.18 26.38 5.12
N GLU A 619 0.55 26.55 6.28
CA GLU A 619 -0.85 26.94 6.41
C GLU A 619 -0.96 28.32 7.07
N TRP A 620 -1.86 29.15 6.59
CA TRP A 620 -2.23 30.44 7.17
C TRP A 620 -3.72 30.45 7.48
N MET A 621 -4.05 30.79 8.73
CA MET A 621 -5.43 31.00 9.18
C MET A 621 -5.84 32.43 8.80
N LEU A 622 -6.77 32.55 7.87
CA LEU A 622 -7.22 33.81 7.26
C LEU A 622 -8.69 34.10 7.64
N GLY A 623 -9.13 35.32 7.33
CA GLY A 623 -10.48 35.81 7.63
C GLY A 623 -10.58 36.47 9.01
N ARG A 624 -11.68 37.23 9.22
CA ARG A 624 -11.90 38.03 10.44
C ARG A 624 -11.84 37.19 11.72
N ASN A 625 -12.33 35.95 11.67
CA ASN A 625 -12.35 35.00 12.80
C ASN A 625 -11.31 33.90 12.66
N ARG A 626 -10.32 34.06 11.77
CA ARG A 626 -9.28 33.05 11.46
C ARG A 626 -9.86 31.65 11.10
N GLN A 627 -11.02 31.62 10.46
CA GLN A 627 -11.72 30.38 10.14
C GLN A 627 -11.36 29.80 8.76
N ASN A 628 -10.79 30.59 7.85
CA ASN A 628 -10.40 30.14 6.51
C ASN A 628 -8.93 29.70 6.51
N ILE A 629 -8.58 28.77 5.64
CA ILE A 629 -7.22 28.20 5.60
C ILE A 629 -6.68 28.32 4.17
N LEU A 630 -5.56 29.02 4.03
CA LEU A 630 -4.71 28.96 2.83
C LEU A 630 -3.57 27.98 3.13
N SER A 631 -3.38 27.00 2.24
CA SER A 631 -2.32 26.00 2.38
C SER A 631 -1.48 25.92 1.11
N ILE A 632 -0.16 25.93 1.27
CA ILE A 632 0.81 25.74 0.19
C ILE A 632 1.74 24.61 0.59
N ASN A 633 1.84 23.59 -0.25
CA ASN A 633 2.64 22.40 -0.03
C ASN A 633 3.51 22.12 -1.26
N LEU A 634 4.75 21.74 -1.02
CA LEU A 634 5.74 21.39 -2.04
C LEU A 634 6.39 20.07 -1.67
N LYS A 635 6.56 19.17 -2.64
CA LYS A 635 7.33 17.94 -2.52
C LYS A 635 8.32 17.87 -3.69
N LEU A 636 9.58 17.58 -3.37
CA LEU A 636 10.62 17.25 -4.33
C LEU A 636 11.14 15.84 -4.03
N THR A 637 11.24 15.00 -5.04
CA THR A 637 11.82 13.67 -4.96
C THR A 637 12.97 13.57 -5.96
N LEU A 638 14.18 13.34 -5.46
CA LEU A 638 15.36 13.02 -6.26
C LEU A 638 15.65 11.53 -6.10
N GLN A 639 15.70 10.80 -7.22
CA GLN A 639 15.98 9.36 -7.20
C GLN A 639 16.82 8.93 -8.40
N GLY A 640 17.57 7.82 -8.27
CA GLY A 640 18.22 7.18 -9.40
C GLY A 640 17.20 6.62 -10.38
N GLY A 641 17.61 6.42 -11.63
CA GLY A 641 16.81 5.75 -12.65
C GLY A 641 16.75 4.23 -12.43
N ASP A 642 15.76 3.58 -13.04
CA ASP A 642 15.70 2.13 -13.10
C ASP A 642 16.88 1.57 -13.92
N ARG A 643 17.15 0.30 -13.73
CA ARG A 643 18.20 -0.38 -14.48
C ARG A 643 17.62 -1.12 -15.67
N TYR A 644 18.47 -1.28 -16.70
CA TYR A 644 18.12 -2.02 -17.92
C TYR A 644 19.31 -2.82 -18.43
N SER A 645 19.01 -3.86 -19.22
CA SER A 645 20.00 -4.69 -19.90
C SER A 645 20.43 -4.00 -21.20
N PRO A 646 21.69 -4.06 -21.61
CA PRO A 646 22.12 -3.58 -22.91
C PRO A 646 21.37 -4.30 -24.04
N ILE A 647 21.06 -3.56 -25.11
CA ILE A 647 20.42 -4.13 -26.28
C ILE A 647 21.44 -4.99 -27.06
N ASP A 648 21.06 -6.22 -27.38
CA ASP A 648 21.75 -7.04 -28.37
C ASP A 648 21.27 -6.65 -29.76
N ARG A 649 22.06 -5.85 -30.45
CA ARG A 649 21.68 -5.33 -31.77
C ARG A 649 21.60 -6.42 -32.83
N GLU A 650 22.51 -7.38 -32.79
CA GLU A 650 22.53 -8.48 -33.77
C GLU A 650 21.31 -9.39 -33.58
N ALA A 651 21.02 -9.82 -32.34
CA ALA A 651 19.83 -10.57 -32.04
C ALA A 651 18.54 -9.81 -32.39
N THR A 652 18.46 -8.50 -32.07
CA THR A 652 17.31 -7.64 -32.43
C THR A 652 17.10 -7.58 -33.94
N MET A 653 18.17 -7.37 -34.71
CA MET A 653 18.08 -7.29 -36.18
C MET A 653 17.69 -8.60 -36.82
N ASN A 654 18.03 -9.73 -36.22
CA ASN A 654 17.70 -11.05 -36.71
C ASN A 654 16.35 -11.56 -36.21
N HIS A 655 15.73 -10.89 -35.22
CA HIS A 655 14.39 -11.25 -34.74
C HIS A 655 13.34 -11.03 -35.82
N PRO A 656 12.41 -12.00 -36.07
CA PRO A 656 11.42 -11.87 -37.14
C PRO A 656 10.58 -10.59 -37.08
N ASP A 657 10.08 -10.23 -35.90
CA ASP A 657 9.25 -9.05 -35.67
C ASP A 657 10.07 -7.82 -35.24
N LYS A 658 11.41 -7.91 -35.32
CA LYS A 658 12.29 -6.82 -34.84
C LYS A 658 12.04 -6.45 -33.38
N GLU A 659 11.59 -7.40 -32.57
CA GLU A 659 11.48 -7.20 -31.13
C GLU A 659 12.85 -7.00 -30.50
N VAL A 660 12.95 -6.02 -29.57
CA VAL A 660 14.23 -5.68 -28.95
C VAL A 660 14.72 -6.85 -28.08
N GLN A 661 15.87 -7.38 -28.44
CA GLN A 661 16.57 -8.43 -27.69
C GLN A 661 17.64 -7.81 -26.80
N TYR A 662 17.85 -8.39 -25.62
CA TYR A 662 18.79 -7.88 -24.62
C TYR A 662 19.95 -8.85 -24.38
N ASP A 663 21.12 -8.29 -24.07
CA ASP A 663 22.28 -9.07 -23.64
C ASP A 663 22.08 -9.58 -22.20
N GLU A 664 21.56 -10.79 -22.08
CA GLU A 664 21.25 -11.45 -20.81
C GLU A 664 22.51 -11.68 -19.94
N THR A 665 23.72 -11.73 -20.54
CA THR A 665 24.96 -11.87 -19.79
C THR A 665 25.34 -10.60 -19.02
N LYS A 666 24.72 -9.47 -19.37
CA LYS A 666 24.88 -8.15 -18.74
C LYS A 666 23.55 -7.59 -18.21
N ALA A 667 22.69 -8.47 -17.72
CA ALA A 667 21.37 -8.10 -17.25
C ALA A 667 21.44 -6.93 -16.25
N PHE A 668 20.59 -5.90 -16.48
CA PHE A 668 20.48 -4.71 -15.64
C PHE A 668 21.79 -3.99 -15.29
N SER A 669 22.81 -4.09 -16.17
CA SER A 669 24.11 -3.45 -15.97
C SER A 669 24.11 -1.95 -16.25
N LYS A 670 23.14 -1.46 -17.04
CA LYS A 670 22.94 -0.04 -17.35
C LYS A 670 21.91 0.59 -16.43
N GLN A 671 21.97 1.92 -16.31
CA GLN A 671 21.03 2.68 -15.48
C GLN A 671 20.59 3.93 -16.24
N TYR A 672 19.28 4.21 -16.21
CA TYR A 672 18.73 5.48 -16.74
C TYR A 672 19.19 6.66 -15.90
N SER A 673 19.07 7.86 -16.48
CA SER A 673 19.42 9.10 -15.78
C SER A 673 18.59 9.30 -14.52
N PRO A 674 19.17 9.96 -13.49
CA PRO A 674 18.42 10.35 -12.30
C PRO A 674 17.21 11.21 -12.62
N MET A 675 16.18 11.12 -11.79
CA MET A 675 14.93 11.83 -11.93
C MET A 675 14.71 12.80 -10.77
N LEU A 676 14.37 14.05 -11.07
CA LEU A 676 13.88 15.03 -10.11
C LEU A 676 12.39 15.25 -10.33
N ILE A 677 11.55 14.79 -9.41
CA ILE A 677 10.09 14.86 -9.50
C ILE A 677 9.61 15.95 -8.55
N GLY A 678 8.95 16.97 -9.08
CA GLY A 678 8.39 18.07 -8.32
C GLY A 678 6.86 18.04 -8.32
N ASN A 679 6.26 18.14 -7.13
CA ASN A 679 4.81 18.22 -6.96
C ASN A 679 4.46 19.40 -6.05
N TYR A 680 3.34 20.09 -6.33
CA TYR A 680 2.83 21.13 -5.45
C TYR A 680 1.32 21.04 -5.27
N THR A 681 0.85 21.60 -4.16
CA THR A 681 -0.58 21.79 -3.90
C THR A 681 -0.78 23.18 -3.29
N VAL A 682 -1.66 23.95 -3.87
CA VAL A 682 -2.16 25.21 -3.31
C VAL A 682 -3.65 25.05 -3.09
N SER A 683 -4.12 25.23 -1.87
CA SER A 683 -5.56 25.11 -1.57
C SER A 683 -6.03 26.27 -0.69
N TYR A 684 -7.26 26.68 -0.91
CA TYR A 684 -7.96 27.66 -0.09
C TYR A 684 -9.28 27.11 0.38
N ARG A 685 -9.43 26.99 1.71
CA ARG A 685 -10.64 26.47 2.35
C ARG A 685 -11.40 27.59 3.02
N ILE A 686 -12.67 27.74 2.67
CA ILE A 686 -13.62 28.70 3.22
C ILE A 686 -14.59 27.96 4.14
N ASN A 687 -14.53 28.19 5.43
CA ASN A 687 -15.42 27.60 6.41
C ASN A 687 -16.60 28.55 6.69
N LYS A 688 -17.83 28.13 6.34
CA LYS A 688 -19.10 28.77 6.64
C LYS A 688 -19.76 28.05 7.82
N LYS A 689 -20.90 28.53 8.33
CA LYS A 689 -21.56 27.92 9.52
C LYS A 689 -21.85 26.42 9.42
N LYS A 690 -22.19 25.90 8.24
CA LYS A 690 -22.59 24.50 8.02
C LYS A 690 -21.90 23.83 6.82
N VAL A 691 -21.12 24.57 6.06
CA VAL A 691 -20.51 24.12 4.80
C VAL A 691 -19.08 24.59 4.74
N SER A 692 -18.19 23.74 4.27
CA SER A 692 -16.82 24.09 3.90
C SER A 692 -16.67 23.99 2.39
N HIS A 693 -16.08 25.01 1.77
CA HIS A 693 -15.69 24.97 0.36
C HIS A 693 -14.17 24.95 0.28
N GLU A 694 -13.63 24.06 -0.53
CA GLU A 694 -12.19 24.00 -0.78
C GLU A 694 -11.93 24.11 -2.28
N PHE A 695 -11.03 25.02 -2.65
CA PHE A 695 -10.51 25.17 -3.98
C PHE A 695 -9.03 24.78 -3.95
N ALA A 696 -8.63 23.86 -4.82
CA ALA A 696 -7.26 23.38 -4.84
C ALA A 696 -6.72 23.28 -6.26
N VAL A 697 -5.46 23.68 -6.42
CA VAL A 697 -4.66 23.44 -7.62
C VAL A 697 -3.53 22.52 -7.23
N LYS A 698 -3.48 21.35 -7.86
CA LYS A 698 -2.47 20.31 -7.62
C LYS A 698 -1.64 20.14 -8.89
N GLY A 699 -0.34 20.40 -8.82
CA GLY A 699 0.60 20.15 -9.90
C GLY A 699 1.40 18.89 -9.65
N LEU A 700 1.39 17.97 -10.60
CA LEU A 700 2.20 16.75 -10.59
C LEU A 700 3.36 16.91 -11.55
N ASN A 701 4.52 16.42 -11.12
CA ASN A 701 5.71 16.33 -11.96
C ASN A 701 5.97 17.61 -12.75
N PHE A 702 5.89 18.77 -12.09
CA PHE A 702 6.11 20.07 -12.77
C PHE A 702 7.55 20.24 -13.26
N THR A 703 8.45 19.39 -12.83
CA THR A 703 9.85 19.31 -13.29
C THR A 703 10.01 18.58 -14.62
N GLY A 704 8.96 17.91 -15.11
CA GLY A 704 8.99 17.19 -16.37
C GLY A 704 9.87 15.94 -16.37
N ALA A 705 10.03 15.29 -15.20
CA ALA A 705 10.78 14.03 -15.11
C ALA A 705 10.14 12.96 -16.00
N LYS A 706 10.98 12.21 -16.72
CA LYS A 706 10.55 11.13 -17.61
C LYS A 706 10.95 9.80 -17.04
N GLU A 707 10.04 8.83 -17.05
CA GLU A 707 10.28 7.45 -16.71
C GLU A 707 10.39 6.61 -17.98
N HIS A 708 11.32 5.69 -18.02
CA HIS A 708 11.55 4.81 -19.16
C HIS A 708 11.00 3.43 -18.84
N TYR A 709 10.11 2.90 -19.70
CA TYR A 709 9.48 1.59 -19.50
C TYR A 709 10.18 0.48 -20.28
N GLY A 710 10.91 0.79 -21.34
CA GLY A 710 11.61 -0.16 -22.20
C GLY A 710 12.18 0.50 -23.45
N HIS A 711 12.57 -0.33 -24.40
CA HIS A 711 13.03 0.08 -25.73
C HIS A 711 12.11 -0.55 -26.77
N GLU A 712 11.85 0.16 -27.82
CA GLU A 712 11.06 -0.27 -28.96
C GLU A 712 11.86 -0.08 -30.25
N TYR A 713 11.78 -1.01 -31.17
CA TYR A 713 12.47 -0.90 -32.46
C TYR A 713 11.76 0.13 -33.34
N ASN A 714 12.52 1.09 -33.89
CA ASN A 714 11.98 2.04 -34.86
C ASN A 714 12.09 1.48 -36.27
N VAL A 715 10.95 1.17 -36.90
CA VAL A 715 10.90 0.53 -38.23
C VAL A 715 11.31 1.46 -39.39
N LYS A 716 11.47 2.75 -39.14
CA LYS A 716 11.90 3.76 -40.14
C LYS A 716 13.41 4.01 -40.15
N THR A 717 14.12 3.59 -39.12
CA THR A 717 15.58 3.76 -38.99
C THR A 717 16.30 2.43 -39.01
#